data_378ddbfe5fab1fd291f4ac6f92fd6469
#
_entry.id   378ddbfe5fab1fd291f4ac6f92fd6469
#
_cell.length_a   1.000
_cell.length_b   1.000
_cell.length_c   1.000
_cell.angle_alpha   90.00
_cell.angle_beta   90.00
_cell.angle_gamma   90.00
#
_symmetry.space_group_name_H-M   'P 1'
#
loop_
_entity.id
_entity.type
_entity.pdbx_description
1 polymer ?
#
loop_
_entity_poly.entity_id
_entity_poly.type
_entity_poly.pdbx_seq_one_letter_code
_entity_poly.pdbx_strand_id
1 'polypeptide(L)'
;MIQDGETGHEAKAGRTPRPPSRSEGGAAPVAEGLIACPINENFVLVLGAGAPMSGAQAVMLNGDPALPGKAPVVSWPLAEAKGRGSHGFVALVFAGPLKGERLNALAFRAQGRGASYRVAPELMRPAALASTLVGLAGPHLPAVIDAIVAMLSQGPMSRRKLAAMTTFVEASAKPDGFIEIIGAFEDGDVYVQGWSSDVRAGVSRVLIAGATAQIAECTGAAFDRQDLNSKGKGFAALLVAPEPIDPFGMQRVYFRGRDGWRYSDVYEQRLLAPPRDTPGFARAILPKIRGSAEVVGRLRDAAYRYEGLDTVSGLALPVRMAIDHALRVEQGGLLLSGWFLDPDRRVEGIKLKRRQVAIELSEVWSRVDRPDVSAAFDGKPPFAVRFDHAHHGHGFAVFIPDFDADGSAPIYVELSIPHAPPAYLPIVPKRVTYREAVSRQLRSISARAAAASEIVERHLIPMVATAATKPAGIEKLEHVGGATSSGDTTLVIGVDDHAADIGALLALLALDPEIRAAPVILAGPEAIIAGLRGEARRLADFYDLSLHLVAVGGCNDVFDALTVGAGAARTDRVVLLSGSLVPAGKGWFGQLCAAHRETDSSVIISPALLYEDDSVRWAGYRLGGEEGGLSENYVGYPVATLDDVAPAVTPMANLECCVLAKTAIVPLTQGGQGYLGNRAKGMDLALRLSKTGTRAYWLPAVRMLGAEGQADRDAWDVHARAIDRAVFETRWNETIATMVRAVAA
;
A
#
# COMPACT_ATOMS: atom_id res chain seq x y z
N MET A 1 69.96 17.80 -12.98
CA MET A 1 70.32 18.68 -14.11
C MET A 1 69.32 19.80 -14.08
N ILE A 2 69.72 20.89 -13.47
CA ILE A 2 70.05 22.20 -14.13
C ILE A 2 68.71 22.93 -14.40
N GLN A 3 68.42 24.06 -13.98
CA GLN A 3 68.95 25.31 -13.37
C GLN A 3 67.80 26.32 -13.49
N ASP A 4 67.48 27.02 -12.49
CA ASP A 4 67.74 28.43 -12.15
C ASP A 4 67.12 29.49 -13.09
N GLY A 5 66.52 30.47 -12.49
CA GLY A 5 66.10 31.73 -13.10
C GLY A 5 65.33 32.65 -12.14
N GLU A 6 66.07 33.30 -11.21
CA GLU A 6 65.66 34.51 -10.48
C GLU A 6 65.41 35.69 -11.43
N THR A 7 64.49 36.57 -11.07
CA THR A 7 64.60 38.06 -11.09
C THR A 7 63.25 38.59 -10.58
N GLY A 8 63.03 39.28 -9.54
CA GLY A 8 63.58 40.48 -8.99
C GLY A 8 62.96 41.74 -9.63
N HIS A 9 61.93 42.38 -8.99
CA HIS A 9 61.80 43.87 -9.05
C HIS A 9 60.79 44.35 -7.98
N GLU A 10 61.31 44.98 -6.99
CA GLU A 10 61.11 46.30 -6.39
C GLU A 10 59.72 46.91 -6.22
N ALA A 11 59.53 47.33 -5.00
CA ALA A 11 58.50 48.13 -4.39
C ALA A 11 58.20 49.46 -5.08
N LYS A 12 56.91 49.82 -5.09
CA LYS A 12 56.50 51.24 -5.02
C LYS A 12 55.40 51.42 -3.95
N ALA A 13 55.76 52.13 -2.93
CA ALA A 13 54.88 52.78 -1.96
C ALA A 13 54.02 53.83 -2.64
N GLY A 14 52.75 53.91 -2.28
CA GLY A 14 51.93 55.02 -2.80
C GLY A 14 50.48 55.06 -2.34
N ARG A 15 50.23 55.83 -1.27
CA ARG A 15 48.99 56.58 -0.97
C ARG A 15 47.81 55.81 -0.33
N THR A 16 47.70 56.04 0.97
CA THR A 16 46.46 55.99 1.76
C THR A 16 45.35 56.89 1.17
N PRO A 17 44.15 56.43 0.95
CA PRO A 17 42.98 57.29 0.75
C PRO A 17 42.37 57.65 2.12
N ARG A 18 42.08 58.96 2.25
CA ARG A 18 41.36 59.64 3.31
C ARG A 18 39.93 59.04 3.50
N PRO A 19 39.41 58.89 4.73
CA PRO A 19 38.08 58.40 4.98
C PRO A 19 37.04 59.45 4.54
N PRO A 20 35.92 59.07 3.90
CA PRO A 20 34.83 59.94 3.62
C PRO A 20 34.02 60.26 4.92
N SER A 21 33.55 61.50 5.00
CA SER A 21 32.76 62.12 6.02
C SER A 21 31.46 61.33 6.37
N ARG A 22 31.14 61.26 7.66
CA ARG A 22 29.90 60.74 8.24
C ARG A 22 28.68 61.45 7.61
N SER A 23 27.77 60.63 7.02
CA SER A 23 26.36 60.96 6.90
C SER A 23 25.60 60.14 7.95
N GLU A 24 24.80 60.83 8.73
CA GLU A 24 23.95 60.29 9.76
C GLU A 24 22.85 59.40 9.18
N GLY A 25 23.02 58.12 9.39
CA GLY A 25 22.07 57.07 9.07
C GLY A 25 22.69 55.73 9.51
N GLY A 26 22.57 55.40 10.79
CA GLY A 26 23.35 54.38 11.48
C GLY A 26 23.25 52.97 10.85
N ALA A 27 24.05 52.68 9.88
CA ALA A 27 24.37 51.31 9.47
C ALA A 27 25.31 50.71 10.53
N ALA A 28 24.87 49.66 11.21
CA ALA A 28 25.70 48.92 12.16
C ALA A 28 26.98 48.43 11.47
N PRO A 29 28.13 48.43 12.17
CA PRO A 29 29.40 47.97 11.58
C PRO A 29 29.25 46.50 11.13
N VAL A 30 29.59 46.25 9.88
CA VAL A 30 29.63 44.90 9.29
C VAL A 30 30.83 44.18 9.90
N ALA A 31 30.59 43.24 10.79
CA ALA A 31 31.63 42.37 11.35
C ALA A 31 32.10 41.33 10.28
N GLU A 32 33.34 40.90 10.37
CA GLU A 32 33.96 39.94 9.45
C GLU A 32 33.21 38.64 9.30
N GLY A 33 33.28 38.06 8.12
CA GLY A 33 32.48 37.02 7.50
C GLY A 33 31.97 35.84 8.32
N LEU A 34 30.67 35.55 8.21
CA LEU A 34 30.09 34.29 8.69
C LEU A 34 30.51 33.13 7.79
N ILE A 35 30.85 32.03 8.41
CA ILE A 35 30.99 30.74 7.73
C ILE A 35 29.61 30.09 7.61
N ALA A 36 29.24 29.67 6.41
CA ALA A 36 27.94 29.04 6.14
C ALA A 36 28.10 27.56 5.75
N CYS A 37 27.26 26.73 6.35
CA CYS A 37 27.14 25.31 6.06
C CYS A 37 25.70 24.95 5.68
N PRO A 38 25.38 24.67 4.41
CA PRO A 38 24.08 24.20 4.01
C PRO A 38 23.78 22.84 4.63
N ILE A 39 22.68 22.75 5.35
CA ILE A 39 22.21 21.50 5.94
C ILE A 39 21.26 20.77 4.97
N ASN A 40 20.34 21.52 4.37
CA ASN A 40 19.47 21.09 3.29
C ASN A 40 19.02 22.32 2.46
N GLU A 41 18.05 22.16 1.57
CA GLU A 41 17.55 23.23 0.69
C GLU A 41 17.00 24.44 1.45
N ASN A 42 16.50 24.22 2.67
CA ASN A 42 15.82 25.24 3.45
C ASN A 42 16.61 25.74 4.68
N PHE A 43 17.65 25.03 5.10
CA PHE A 43 18.36 25.35 6.34
C PHE A 43 19.87 25.48 6.11
N VAL A 44 20.41 26.57 6.62
CA VAL A 44 21.87 26.88 6.62
C VAL A 44 22.31 27.10 8.06
N LEU A 45 23.34 26.37 8.49
CA LEU A 45 24.00 26.61 9.77
C LEU A 45 25.10 27.63 9.52
N VAL A 46 25.11 28.71 10.32
CA VAL A 46 26.15 29.76 10.24
C VAL A 46 26.96 29.82 11.52
N LEU A 47 28.27 29.98 11.36
CA LEU A 47 29.23 30.17 12.45
C LEU A 47 29.87 31.54 12.32
N GLY A 48 29.96 32.27 13.42
CA GLY A 48 30.56 33.60 13.44
C GLY A 48 31.08 34.02 14.83
N ALA A 49 31.72 35.20 14.88
CA ALA A 49 32.11 35.86 16.10
C ALA A 49 31.39 37.22 16.20
N GLY A 50 30.96 37.63 17.40
CA GLY A 50 30.25 38.88 17.59
C GLY A 50 29.70 39.09 18.98
N ALA A 51 28.72 40.00 19.13
CA ALA A 51 28.02 40.22 20.38
C ALA A 51 27.27 38.93 20.84
N PRO A 52 27.21 38.66 22.14
CA PRO A 52 26.50 37.49 22.64
C PRO A 52 25.00 37.57 22.29
N MET A 53 24.55 36.60 21.54
CA MET A 53 23.16 36.48 21.13
C MET A 53 22.74 35.02 21.33
N SER A 54 22.02 34.74 22.39
CA SER A 54 21.49 33.41 22.64
C SER A 54 19.96 33.43 22.55
N GLY A 55 19.35 32.33 22.14
CA GLY A 55 17.91 32.16 21.97
C GLY A 55 17.41 32.39 20.55
N ALA A 56 16.10 32.48 20.38
CA ALA A 56 15.48 32.70 19.07
C ALA A 56 15.53 34.18 18.68
N GLN A 57 16.24 34.50 17.61
CA GLN A 57 16.44 35.85 17.11
C GLN A 57 15.66 36.10 15.84
N ALA A 58 15.12 37.31 15.66
CA ALA A 58 14.62 37.76 14.38
C ALA A 58 15.81 38.13 13.48
N VAL A 59 15.77 37.68 12.24
CA VAL A 59 16.83 37.91 11.27
C VAL A 59 16.26 38.46 9.96
N MET A 60 17.10 39.20 9.23
CA MET A 60 16.84 39.59 7.85
C MET A 60 17.86 38.89 6.95
N LEU A 61 17.37 38.23 5.91
CA LEU A 61 18.18 37.54 4.94
C LEU A 61 18.63 38.53 3.87
N ASN A 62 19.89 38.48 3.48
CA ASN A 62 20.53 39.35 2.49
C ASN A 62 20.35 40.85 2.76
N GLY A 63 20.04 41.23 4.00
CA GLY A 63 19.79 42.61 4.39
C GLY A 63 18.43 43.16 3.93
N ASP A 64 17.60 42.36 3.31
CA ASP A 64 16.28 42.74 2.80
C ASP A 64 15.21 42.68 3.92
N PRO A 65 14.56 43.82 4.26
CA PRO A 65 13.46 43.83 5.20
C PRO A 65 12.23 43.02 4.76
N ALA A 66 12.07 42.74 3.47
CA ALA A 66 10.99 41.92 2.90
C ALA A 66 11.24 40.43 3.11
N LEU A 67 12.44 40.02 3.52
CA LEU A 67 12.82 38.64 3.81
C LEU A 67 13.06 38.41 5.31
N PRO A 68 12.02 38.50 6.16
CA PRO A 68 12.15 38.24 7.58
C PRO A 68 12.30 36.74 7.85
N GLY A 69 13.09 36.40 8.86
CA GLY A 69 13.29 35.03 9.32
C GLY A 69 13.41 34.95 10.82
N LYS A 70 13.50 33.74 11.33
CA LYS A 70 13.87 33.42 12.71
C LYS A 70 15.05 32.46 12.70
N ALA A 71 16.02 32.69 13.58
CA ALA A 71 17.16 31.81 13.76
C ALA A 71 17.37 31.53 15.25
N PRO A 72 17.35 30.27 15.68
CA PRO A 72 17.88 29.92 17.00
C PRO A 72 19.40 30.11 16.98
N VAL A 73 19.91 30.73 18.02
CA VAL A 73 21.33 31.09 18.20
C VAL A 73 21.83 30.54 19.51
N VAL A 74 23.04 29.98 19.51
CA VAL A 74 23.83 29.69 20.70
C VAL A 74 25.15 30.43 20.61
N SER A 75 25.58 31.06 21.71
CA SER A 75 26.83 31.79 21.81
C SER A 75 27.64 31.33 23.00
N TRP A 76 28.96 31.45 22.89
CA TRP A 76 29.91 31.10 23.95
C TRP A 76 31.10 32.10 23.98
N PRO A 77 31.75 32.32 25.12
CA PRO A 77 32.92 33.19 25.21
C PRO A 77 34.12 32.58 24.47
N LEU A 78 34.86 33.38 23.72
CA LEU A 78 36.15 33.01 23.08
C LEU A 78 37.33 33.33 24.04
N ALA A 79 38.22 32.37 24.23
CA ALA A 79 39.28 32.44 25.24
C ALA A 79 40.27 33.61 25.04
N GLU A 80 40.50 34.06 23.81
CA GLU A 80 41.54 35.03 23.46
C GLU A 80 41.00 36.40 22.98
N ALA A 81 39.68 36.58 22.89
CA ALA A 81 39.11 37.78 22.31
C ALA A 81 38.69 38.82 23.37
N LYS A 82 39.20 40.06 23.22
CA LYS A 82 38.77 41.21 24.02
C LYS A 82 37.87 42.13 23.20
N GLY A 83 36.77 42.60 23.78
CA GLY A 83 35.86 43.55 23.12
C GLY A 83 34.63 42.92 22.43
N ARG A 84 34.09 43.55 21.37
CA ARG A 84 32.85 43.16 20.69
C ARG A 84 32.93 41.80 19.96
N GLY A 85 34.10 41.26 19.71
CA GLY A 85 34.34 39.94 19.10
C GLY A 85 34.58 38.81 20.10
N SER A 86 34.32 39.01 21.40
CA SER A 86 34.67 38.08 22.48
C SER A 86 33.80 36.82 22.58
N HIS A 87 32.79 36.66 21.71
CA HIS A 87 31.89 35.50 21.71
C HIS A 87 31.81 34.89 20.32
N GLY A 88 31.96 33.57 20.26
CA GLY A 88 31.57 32.79 19.13
C GLY A 88 30.07 32.49 19.16
N PHE A 89 29.46 32.31 18.03
CA PHE A 89 28.06 31.85 17.94
C PHE A 89 27.79 30.96 16.75
N VAL A 90 26.78 30.10 16.88
CA VAL A 90 26.17 29.31 15.82
C VAL A 90 24.70 29.61 15.73
N ALA A 91 24.19 29.75 14.51
CA ALA A 91 22.76 29.97 14.29
C ALA A 91 22.26 29.06 13.15
N LEU A 92 21.07 28.52 13.31
CA LEU A 92 20.36 27.79 12.25
C LEU A 92 19.38 28.72 11.55
N VAL A 93 19.67 29.06 10.31
CA VAL A 93 18.90 30.02 9.50
C VAL A 93 17.96 29.27 8.57
N PHE A 94 16.68 29.63 8.58
CA PHE A 94 15.72 29.16 7.58
C PHE A 94 15.86 30.01 6.32
N ALA A 95 16.41 29.44 5.26
CA ALA A 95 16.71 30.10 3.98
C ALA A 95 15.61 29.93 2.93
N GLY A 96 14.47 29.28 3.25
CA GLY A 96 13.36 29.08 2.33
C GLY A 96 12.83 30.34 1.64
N PRO A 97 12.78 31.52 2.32
CA PRO A 97 12.37 32.77 1.67
C PRO A 97 13.28 33.24 0.52
N LEU A 98 14.53 32.78 0.47
CA LEU A 98 15.47 33.09 -0.61
C LEU A 98 15.15 32.36 -1.91
N LYS A 99 14.19 31.42 -1.96
CA LYS A 99 13.76 30.68 -3.17
C LYS A 99 14.92 30.11 -4.00
N GLY A 100 15.97 29.65 -3.36
CA GLY A 100 17.16 29.10 -4.00
C GLY A 100 18.28 30.11 -4.22
N GLU A 101 18.08 31.38 -3.96
CA GLU A 101 19.14 32.37 -3.92
C GLU A 101 20.10 32.09 -2.76
N ARG A 102 21.33 32.52 -2.93
CA ARG A 102 22.37 32.33 -1.92
C ARG A 102 22.21 33.30 -0.74
N LEU A 103 22.48 32.83 0.47
CA LEU A 103 22.62 33.65 1.65
C LEU A 103 24.00 34.38 1.59
N ASN A 104 23.98 35.69 1.33
CA ASN A 104 25.19 36.54 1.22
C ASN A 104 25.39 37.44 2.43
N ALA A 105 24.32 37.77 3.15
CA ALA A 105 24.33 38.58 4.35
C ALA A 105 23.27 38.15 5.33
N LEU A 106 23.54 38.34 6.62
CA LEU A 106 22.61 38.02 7.69
C LEU A 106 22.62 39.17 8.71
N ALA A 107 21.46 39.77 8.93
CA ALA A 107 21.31 40.80 9.95
C ALA A 107 20.42 40.29 11.08
N PHE A 108 20.92 40.33 12.34
CA PHE A 108 20.17 39.97 13.54
C PHE A 108 19.53 41.24 14.11
N ARG A 109 18.25 41.12 14.51
CA ARG A 109 17.50 42.18 15.24
C ARG A 109 17.29 41.74 16.68
N ALA A 110 17.91 42.42 17.63
CA ALA A 110 17.64 42.25 19.06
C ALA A 110 17.45 43.61 19.71
N GLN A 111 16.33 43.83 20.40
CA GLN A 111 16.04 44.96 21.32
C GLN A 111 16.84 46.27 21.07
N GLY A 112 16.65 46.87 19.88
CA GLY A 112 17.28 48.15 19.54
C GLY A 112 18.73 48.14 19.10
N ARG A 113 19.40 46.95 19.04
CA ARG A 113 20.76 46.77 18.52
C ARG A 113 20.76 45.77 17.38
N GLY A 114 21.16 46.17 16.16
CA GLY A 114 21.33 45.30 15.00
C GLY A 114 22.82 44.95 14.81
N ALA A 115 23.10 43.68 14.48
CA ALA A 115 24.41 43.25 14.02
C ALA A 115 24.25 42.66 12.61
N SER A 116 24.96 43.23 11.64
CA SER A 116 24.97 42.73 10.27
C SER A 116 26.29 42.03 9.95
N TYR A 117 26.21 40.88 9.28
CA TYR A 117 27.36 40.07 8.91
C TYR A 117 27.33 39.76 7.43
N ARG A 118 28.49 39.69 6.79
CA ARG A 118 28.65 39.11 5.45
C ARG A 118 28.88 37.61 5.58
N VAL A 119 28.26 36.84 4.72
CA VAL A 119 28.49 35.39 4.64
C VAL A 119 29.63 35.13 3.67
N ALA A 120 30.60 34.31 4.08
CA ALA A 120 31.73 33.95 3.26
C ALA A 120 31.29 33.30 1.94
N PRO A 121 31.98 33.57 0.81
CA PRO A 121 31.61 33.01 -0.50
C PRO A 121 31.77 31.50 -0.58
N GLU A 122 32.64 30.91 0.26
CA GLU A 122 32.84 29.46 0.30
C GLU A 122 31.90 28.81 1.30
N LEU A 123 31.11 27.83 0.82
CA LEU A 123 30.23 27.04 1.66
C LEU A 123 31.01 25.87 2.27
N MET A 124 30.94 25.73 3.57
CA MET A 124 31.57 24.60 4.26
C MET A 124 30.67 23.35 4.25
N ARG A 125 31.31 22.20 4.23
CA ARG A 125 30.63 20.92 4.53
C ARG A 125 30.48 20.73 6.03
N PRO A 126 29.49 19.98 6.53
CA PRO A 126 29.30 19.74 7.96
C PRO A 126 30.56 19.28 8.70
N ALA A 127 31.37 18.40 8.10
CA ALA A 127 32.61 17.92 8.71
C ALA A 127 33.68 19.01 8.90
N ALA A 128 33.84 19.91 7.91
CA ALA A 128 34.77 21.02 8.01
C ALA A 128 34.32 22.03 9.06
N LEU A 129 32.99 22.34 9.11
CA LEU A 129 32.44 23.22 10.15
C LEU A 129 32.57 22.62 11.55
N ALA A 130 32.33 21.31 11.70
CA ALA A 130 32.51 20.60 12.97
C ALA A 130 33.96 20.67 13.46
N SER A 131 34.95 20.47 12.57
CA SER A 131 36.36 20.61 12.88
C SER A 131 36.73 22.03 13.34
N THR A 132 36.18 23.06 12.67
CA THR A 132 36.35 24.45 13.06
C THR A 132 35.74 24.73 14.44
N LEU A 133 34.54 24.18 14.72
CA LEU A 133 33.87 24.32 16.03
C LEU A 133 34.72 23.68 17.16
N VAL A 134 35.30 22.53 16.95
CA VAL A 134 36.19 21.88 17.95
C VAL A 134 37.33 22.83 18.37
N GLY A 135 37.93 23.54 17.42
CA GLY A 135 39.00 24.51 17.72
C GLY A 135 38.50 25.77 18.42
N LEU A 136 37.31 26.26 18.06
CA LEU A 136 36.80 27.56 18.55
C LEU A 136 36.00 27.46 19.84
N ALA A 137 35.27 26.36 20.07
CA ALA A 137 34.37 26.26 21.23
C ALA A 137 35.07 25.80 22.51
N GLY A 138 36.23 25.17 22.41
CA GLY A 138 37.02 24.72 23.55
C GLY A 138 36.20 23.98 24.61
N PRO A 139 36.18 24.44 25.89
CA PRO A 139 35.44 23.78 26.96
C PRO A 139 33.91 23.87 26.78
N HIS A 140 33.41 24.76 25.90
CA HIS A 140 32.00 24.94 25.61
C HIS A 140 31.47 24.02 24.52
N LEU A 141 32.35 23.28 23.86
CA LEU A 141 31.99 22.40 22.74
C LEU A 141 30.79 21.45 23.04
N PRO A 142 30.72 20.76 24.19
CA PRO A 142 29.59 19.87 24.47
C PRO A 142 28.24 20.61 24.48
N ALA A 143 28.19 21.80 25.07
CA ALA A 143 26.97 22.59 25.12
C ALA A 143 26.58 23.16 23.75
N VAL A 144 27.57 23.53 22.95
CA VAL A 144 27.36 24.01 21.57
C VAL A 144 26.82 22.88 20.68
N ILE A 145 27.38 21.68 20.79
CA ILE A 145 26.86 20.51 20.04
C ILE A 145 25.47 20.15 20.49
N ASP A 146 25.18 20.16 21.79
CA ASP A 146 23.80 19.94 22.30
C ASP A 146 22.81 20.93 21.70
N ALA A 147 23.18 22.19 21.61
CA ALA A 147 22.34 23.21 20.99
C ALA A 147 22.16 22.99 19.48
N ILE A 148 23.22 22.61 18.76
CA ILE A 148 23.13 22.26 17.33
C ILE A 148 22.19 21.06 17.13
N VAL A 149 22.32 20.01 17.91
CA VAL A 149 21.44 18.84 17.89
C VAL A 149 20.00 19.25 18.16
N ALA A 150 19.77 20.09 19.18
CA ALA A 150 18.43 20.60 19.49
C ALA A 150 17.82 21.44 18.34
N MET A 151 18.64 22.30 17.71
CA MET A 151 18.22 23.09 16.55
C MET A 151 17.86 22.20 15.34
N LEU A 152 18.71 21.22 15.02
CA LEU A 152 18.50 20.31 13.89
C LEU A 152 17.32 19.33 14.13
N SER A 153 17.00 19.06 15.38
CA SER A 153 15.86 18.21 15.77
C SER A 153 14.50 18.90 15.63
N GLN A 154 14.46 20.19 15.36
CA GLN A 154 13.21 20.93 15.16
C GLN A 154 12.61 20.66 13.77
N GLY A 155 11.30 20.36 13.72
CA GLY A 155 10.55 20.06 12.51
C GLY A 155 10.91 18.72 11.86
N PRO A 156 10.48 18.49 10.61
CA PRO A 156 10.69 17.21 9.93
C PRO A 156 12.17 16.85 9.80
N MET A 157 12.50 15.59 10.11
CA MET A 157 13.86 15.06 9.99
C MET A 157 14.11 14.57 8.55
N SER A 158 15.10 15.17 7.88
CA SER A 158 15.57 14.70 6.57
C SER A 158 16.89 13.93 6.71
N ARG A 159 17.22 13.08 5.74
CA ARG A 159 18.48 12.34 5.72
C ARG A 159 19.69 13.28 5.80
N ARG A 160 19.66 14.45 5.14
CA ARG A 160 20.73 15.45 5.20
C ARG A 160 20.87 16.09 6.58
N LYS A 161 19.76 16.44 7.24
CA LYS A 161 19.77 16.93 8.62
C LYS A 161 20.39 15.91 9.58
N LEU A 162 19.98 14.66 9.43
CA LEU A 162 20.45 13.56 10.25
C LEU A 162 21.95 13.29 10.04
N ALA A 163 22.43 13.26 8.81
CA ALA A 163 23.84 13.12 8.50
C ALA A 163 24.67 14.28 9.08
N ALA A 164 24.21 15.52 8.95
CA ALA A 164 24.87 16.66 9.54
C ALA A 164 24.92 16.56 11.07
N MET A 165 23.81 16.17 11.71
CA MET A 165 23.74 15.98 13.15
C MET A 165 24.73 14.91 13.63
N THR A 166 24.81 13.77 12.93
CA THR A 166 25.78 12.71 13.22
C THR A 166 27.21 13.25 13.15
N THR A 167 27.54 14.00 12.11
CA THR A 167 28.88 14.61 11.94
C THR A 167 29.25 15.55 13.09
N PHE A 168 28.32 16.39 13.56
CA PHE A 168 28.59 17.29 14.69
C PHE A 168 28.74 16.53 16.01
N VAL A 169 27.88 15.52 16.25
CA VAL A 169 27.98 14.68 17.44
C VAL A 169 29.29 13.91 17.44
N GLU A 170 29.67 13.30 16.32
CA GLU A 170 30.90 12.53 16.17
C GLU A 170 32.16 13.37 16.48
N ALA A 171 32.18 14.63 16.06
CA ALA A 171 33.30 15.53 16.31
C ALA A 171 33.58 15.80 17.80
N SER A 172 32.58 15.62 18.68
CA SER A 172 32.67 15.88 20.12
C SER A 172 32.56 14.64 20.99
N ALA A 173 32.06 13.53 20.44
CA ALA A 173 31.80 12.33 21.21
C ALA A 173 33.08 11.59 21.61
N LYS A 174 33.08 11.06 22.84
CA LYS A 174 34.19 10.27 23.38
C LYS A 174 33.79 8.78 23.40
N PRO A 175 34.74 7.87 23.17
CA PRO A 175 34.47 6.43 23.27
C PRO A 175 34.04 6.03 24.67
N ASP A 176 33.07 5.13 24.78
CA ASP A 176 32.58 4.64 26.06
C ASP A 176 31.92 3.26 25.93
N GLY A 177 32.72 2.22 26.11
CA GLY A 177 32.26 0.83 26.13
C GLY A 177 31.98 0.25 24.77
N PHE A 178 31.31 -0.91 24.79
CA PHE A 178 30.99 -1.69 23.60
C PHE A 178 29.60 -2.31 23.67
N ILE A 179 28.98 -2.48 22.50
CA ILE A 179 27.81 -3.29 22.29
C ILE A 179 28.26 -4.70 21.89
N GLU A 180 27.91 -5.68 22.69
CA GLU A 180 28.35 -7.09 22.55
C GLU A 180 27.27 -8.00 21.97
N ILE A 181 25.99 -7.69 22.24
CA ILE A 181 24.82 -8.40 21.72
C ILE A 181 23.93 -7.42 21.02
N ILE A 182 23.49 -7.76 19.82
CA ILE A 182 22.47 -7.05 19.07
C ILE A 182 21.40 -8.08 18.70
N GLY A 183 20.17 -7.86 19.13
CA GLY A 183 19.04 -8.69 18.83
C GLY A 183 18.00 -7.89 18.03
N ALA A 184 17.59 -8.40 16.88
CA ALA A 184 16.48 -7.82 16.14
C ALA A 184 15.15 -8.35 16.70
N PHE A 185 14.09 -7.54 16.61
CA PHE A 185 12.71 -7.99 16.76
C PHE A 185 11.99 -7.95 15.42
N GLU A 186 10.89 -8.69 15.30
CA GLU A 186 10.12 -8.78 14.06
C GLU A 186 9.45 -7.45 13.67
N ASP A 187 9.21 -6.57 14.63
CA ASP A 187 8.66 -5.22 14.41
C ASP A 187 9.71 -4.19 13.97
N GLY A 188 10.99 -4.59 13.91
CA GLY A 188 12.10 -3.74 13.50
C GLY A 188 12.77 -2.99 14.64
N ASP A 189 12.32 -3.17 15.89
CA ASP A 189 13.04 -2.72 17.07
C ASP A 189 14.30 -3.55 17.29
N VAL A 190 15.26 -3.01 18.03
CA VAL A 190 16.52 -3.68 18.29
C VAL A 190 16.82 -3.69 19.80
N TYR A 191 17.12 -4.87 20.31
CA TYR A 191 17.70 -5.07 21.62
C TYR A 191 19.23 -4.98 21.55
N VAL A 192 19.83 -4.23 22.45
CA VAL A 192 21.29 -4.17 22.59
C VAL A 192 21.70 -4.44 24.03
N GLN A 193 22.81 -5.18 24.17
CA GLN A 193 23.44 -5.44 25.46
C GLN A 193 24.94 -5.25 25.34
N GLY A 194 25.55 -4.69 26.36
CA GLY A 194 26.99 -4.43 26.38
C GLY A 194 27.43 -3.85 27.72
N TRP A 195 28.47 -3.03 27.68
CA TRP A 195 28.94 -2.32 28.86
C TRP A 195 29.34 -0.88 28.52
N SER A 196 29.28 0.01 29.52
CA SER A 196 29.62 1.42 29.42
C SER A 196 30.06 1.94 30.79
N SER A 197 30.94 2.93 30.80
CA SER A 197 31.35 3.61 32.04
C SER A 197 30.36 4.69 32.49
N ASP A 198 29.48 5.16 31.59
CA ASP A 198 28.51 6.24 31.80
C ASP A 198 27.07 5.80 31.53
N VAL A 199 26.71 4.56 31.90
CA VAL A 199 25.35 4.06 31.74
C VAL A 199 24.36 4.90 32.51
N ARG A 200 23.30 5.34 31.82
CA ARG A 200 22.11 5.94 32.46
C ARG A 200 20.92 5.03 32.25
N ALA A 201 20.34 4.56 33.35
CA ALA A 201 19.04 3.91 33.30
C ALA A 201 17.96 4.96 33.04
N GLY A 202 17.09 4.72 32.07
CA GLY A 202 16.00 5.62 31.70
C GLY A 202 15.63 5.55 30.24
N VAL A 203 14.73 6.44 29.85
CA VAL A 203 14.35 6.66 28.46
C VAL A 203 15.12 7.86 27.93
N SER A 204 15.77 7.73 26.80
CA SER A 204 16.58 8.77 26.17
C SER A 204 16.53 8.64 24.65
N ARG A 205 17.00 9.69 23.96
CA ARG A 205 17.22 9.60 22.51
C ARG A 205 18.67 9.31 22.22
N VAL A 206 18.90 8.41 21.28
CA VAL A 206 20.23 8.02 20.80
C VAL A 206 20.30 8.20 19.29
N LEU A 207 21.53 8.35 18.80
CA LEU A 207 21.80 8.42 17.39
C LEU A 207 22.58 7.16 16.99
N ILE A 208 22.01 6.38 16.09
CA ILE A 208 22.60 5.16 15.57
C ILE A 208 23.35 5.52 14.29
N ALA A 209 24.61 5.16 14.22
CA ALA A 209 25.44 5.28 13.01
C ALA A 209 25.73 3.91 12.43
N GLY A 210 25.63 3.82 11.12
CA GLY A 210 25.85 2.62 10.32
C GLY A 210 25.84 2.96 8.83
N ALA A 211 25.31 2.09 8.01
CA ALA A 211 25.08 2.37 6.59
C ALA A 211 24.17 3.59 6.36
N THR A 212 23.21 3.77 7.25
CA THR A 212 22.36 4.97 7.37
C THR A 212 22.33 5.41 8.83
N ALA A 213 22.30 6.73 9.08
CA ALA A 213 22.12 7.24 10.41
C ALA A 213 20.63 7.27 10.76
N GLN A 214 20.29 6.97 12.03
CA GLN A 214 18.91 6.99 12.55
C GLN A 214 18.87 7.56 13.96
N ILE A 215 17.74 8.17 14.33
CA ILE A 215 17.44 8.52 15.73
C ILE A 215 16.49 7.46 16.28
N ALA A 216 16.84 6.93 17.44
CA ALA A 216 16.00 5.97 18.14
C ALA A 216 15.71 6.45 19.56
N GLU A 217 14.55 6.08 20.08
CA GLU A 217 14.28 6.09 21.51
C GLU A 217 15.00 4.90 22.13
N CYS A 218 15.76 5.12 23.16
CA CYS A 218 16.51 4.11 23.89
C CYS A 218 15.92 3.97 25.29
N THR A 219 15.38 2.81 25.59
CA THR A 219 14.98 2.43 26.95
C THR A 219 16.07 1.54 27.54
N GLY A 220 16.93 2.11 28.36
CA GLY A 220 18.11 1.43 28.90
C GLY A 220 18.05 1.17 30.38
N ALA A 221 18.57 0.02 30.82
CA ALA A 221 18.77 -0.37 32.20
C ALA A 221 20.22 -0.80 32.45
N ALA A 222 20.69 -0.58 33.65
CA ALA A 222 22.04 -1.02 34.07
C ALA A 222 21.96 -2.34 34.87
N PHE A 223 23.08 -3.09 34.81
CA PHE A 223 23.27 -4.26 35.67
C PHE A 223 24.74 -4.41 36.05
N ASP A 224 24.98 -5.10 37.16
CA ASP A 224 26.34 -5.29 37.66
C ASP A 224 27.04 -6.43 36.89
N ARG A 225 28.30 -6.18 36.47
CA ARG A 225 29.17 -7.14 35.77
C ARG A 225 30.47 -7.31 36.56
N GLN A 226 30.75 -8.56 36.94
CA GLN A 226 31.93 -8.88 37.75
C GLN A 226 33.26 -8.75 36.99
N ASP A 227 33.25 -8.98 35.70
CA ASP A 227 34.42 -8.89 34.81
C ASP A 227 34.92 -7.47 34.54
N LEU A 228 34.12 -6.44 34.84
CA LEU A 228 34.48 -5.05 34.55
C LEU A 228 35.27 -4.35 35.69
N ASN A 229 35.50 -5.01 36.83
CA ASN A 229 36.34 -4.53 37.94
C ASN A 229 36.16 -3.04 38.27
N SER A 230 34.91 -2.58 38.48
CA SER A 230 34.51 -1.19 38.76
C SER A 230 34.74 -0.15 37.63
N LYS A 231 35.25 -0.55 36.46
CA LYS A 231 35.46 0.37 35.32
C LYS A 231 34.21 0.74 34.55
N GLY A 232 33.09 0.08 34.82
CA GLY A 232 31.83 0.28 34.14
C GLY A 232 30.72 -0.63 34.64
N LYS A 233 29.57 -0.55 34.03
CA LYS A 233 28.42 -1.43 34.27
C LYS A 233 27.96 -2.07 32.97
N GLY A 234 27.36 -3.22 33.08
CA GLY A 234 26.56 -3.77 31.98
C GLY A 234 25.34 -2.91 31.74
N PHE A 235 24.91 -2.85 30.50
CA PHE A 235 23.63 -2.28 30.13
C PHE A 235 22.85 -3.22 29.22
N ALA A 236 21.54 -3.12 29.31
CA ALA A 236 20.59 -3.70 28.36
C ALA A 236 19.63 -2.61 27.94
N ALA A 237 19.40 -2.49 26.64
CA ALA A 237 18.52 -1.43 26.13
C ALA A 237 17.68 -1.91 24.94
N LEU A 238 16.48 -1.34 24.84
CA LEU A 238 15.59 -1.44 23.70
C LEU A 238 15.71 -0.14 22.87
N LEU A 239 15.99 -0.27 21.59
CA LEU A 239 16.07 0.81 20.62
C LEU A 239 14.83 0.75 19.73
N VAL A 240 14.04 1.82 19.72
CA VAL A 240 12.81 1.96 18.94
C VAL A 240 12.94 3.14 18.00
N ALA A 241 12.77 2.93 16.70
CA ALA A 241 12.84 3.99 15.69
C ALA A 241 11.60 3.97 14.78
N PRO A 242 11.24 5.10 14.13
CA PRO A 242 10.13 5.16 13.19
C PRO A 242 10.31 4.24 11.97
N GLU A 243 11.55 4.03 11.53
CA GLU A 243 11.91 3.08 10.49
C GLU A 243 12.67 1.90 11.11
N PRO A 244 12.54 0.67 10.58
CA PRO A 244 13.27 -0.50 11.09
C PRO A 244 14.77 -0.24 11.17
N ILE A 245 15.37 -0.60 12.30
CA ILE A 245 16.82 -0.49 12.49
C ILE A 245 17.49 -1.70 11.83
N ASP A 246 18.54 -1.46 11.01
CA ASP A 246 19.36 -2.53 10.46
C ASP A 246 20.39 -2.99 11.52
N PRO A 247 20.24 -4.16 12.14
CA PRO A 247 21.14 -4.65 13.18
C PRO A 247 22.51 -5.04 12.62
N PHE A 248 22.59 -5.41 11.33
CA PHE A 248 23.85 -5.80 10.68
C PHE A 248 24.70 -4.60 10.31
N GLY A 249 24.06 -3.52 9.87
CA GLY A 249 24.73 -2.29 9.47
C GLY A 249 25.10 -1.36 10.62
N MET A 250 24.67 -1.65 11.85
CA MET A 250 24.95 -0.81 13.00
C MET A 250 26.43 -0.86 13.38
N GLN A 251 27.07 0.31 13.49
CA GLN A 251 28.49 0.46 13.84
C GLN A 251 28.70 1.12 15.20
N ARG A 252 27.91 2.15 15.50
CA ARG A 252 27.97 2.96 16.72
C ARG A 252 26.62 3.39 17.20
N VAL A 253 26.52 3.58 18.51
CA VAL A 253 25.39 4.28 19.14
C VAL A 253 25.93 5.46 19.92
N TYR A 254 25.54 6.67 19.53
CA TYR A 254 25.85 7.90 20.24
C TYR A 254 24.77 8.23 21.24
N PHE A 255 25.17 8.58 22.43
CA PHE A 255 24.26 8.95 23.52
C PHE A 255 24.80 10.13 24.33
N ARG A 256 23.93 10.82 25.03
CA ARG A 256 24.31 11.94 25.89
C ARG A 256 24.73 11.44 27.26
N GLY A 257 26.05 11.45 27.54
CA GLY A 257 26.63 11.15 28.85
C GLY A 257 26.59 12.34 29.81
N ARG A 258 27.27 12.21 30.97
CA ARG A 258 27.32 13.26 32.01
C ARG A 258 28.04 14.52 31.52
N ASP A 259 29.17 14.34 30.86
CA ASP A 259 30.08 15.40 30.47
C ASP A 259 30.11 15.68 28.95
N GLY A 260 29.10 15.30 28.22
CA GLY A 260 29.02 15.48 26.78
C GLY A 260 28.59 14.24 26.06
N TRP A 261 28.71 14.25 24.74
CA TRP A 261 28.39 13.12 23.88
C TRP A 261 29.39 12.00 24.02
N ARG A 262 28.86 10.78 24.03
CA ARG A 262 29.62 9.54 24.06
C ARG A 262 29.13 8.59 23.00
N TYR A 263 29.94 7.58 22.69
CA TYR A 263 29.51 6.51 21.79
C TYR A 263 30.00 5.14 22.31
N SER A 264 29.15 4.13 22.10
CA SER A 264 29.54 2.74 22.20
C SER A 264 29.76 2.18 20.80
N ASP A 265 30.93 1.64 20.55
CA ASP A 265 31.23 0.89 19.33
C ASP A 265 30.56 -0.49 19.40
N VAL A 266 30.15 -0.98 18.24
CA VAL A 266 29.72 -2.37 18.12
C VAL A 266 30.94 -3.26 18.09
N TYR A 267 31.00 -4.23 19.02
CA TYR A 267 32.14 -5.13 19.14
C TYR A 267 32.27 -6.03 17.89
N GLU A 268 33.51 -6.24 17.41
CA GLU A 268 33.74 -7.02 16.18
C GLU A 268 33.20 -8.46 16.28
N GLN A 269 33.38 -9.10 17.44
CA GLN A 269 32.86 -10.45 17.73
C GLN A 269 31.48 -10.44 18.38
N ARG A 270 30.66 -9.43 18.07
CA ARG A 270 29.31 -9.32 18.61
C ARG A 270 28.46 -10.52 18.28
N LEU A 271 27.57 -10.86 19.20
CA LEU A 271 26.50 -11.81 18.95
C LEU A 271 25.33 -11.10 18.26
N LEU A 272 24.95 -11.58 17.08
CA LEU A 272 23.75 -11.16 16.38
C LEU A 272 22.65 -12.19 16.65
N ALA A 273 21.66 -11.80 17.44
CA ALA A 273 20.54 -12.67 17.77
C ALA A 273 19.40 -12.48 16.75
N PRO A 274 18.92 -13.55 16.11
CA PRO A 274 17.75 -13.50 15.25
C PRO A 274 16.48 -13.18 16.07
N PRO A 275 15.39 -12.74 15.45
CA PRO A 275 14.16 -12.33 16.14
C PRO A 275 13.60 -13.38 17.11
N ARG A 276 13.65 -14.67 16.74
CA ARG A 276 13.18 -15.77 17.59
C ARG A 276 13.99 -15.95 18.89
N ASP A 277 15.27 -15.56 18.91
CA ASP A 277 16.16 -15.77 20.06
C ASP A 277 16.30 -14.50 20.92
N THR A 278 16.05 -13.32 20.33
CA THR A 278 16.18 -12.01 20.98
C THR A 278 15.40 -11.87 22.28
N PRO A 279 14.10 -12.28 22.37
CA PRO A 279 13.36 -12.22 23.62
C PRO A 279 14.01 -13.06 24.75
N GLY A 280 14.67 -14.16 24.40
CA GLY A 280 15.42 -14.99 25.35
C GLY A 280 16.56 -14.24 26.02
N PHE A 281 17.33 -13.44 25.28
CA PHE A 281 18.39 -12.60 25.85
C PHE A 281 17.83 -11.54 26.79
N ALA A 282 16.73 -10.89 26.40
CA ALA A 282 16.05 -9.93 27.26
C ALA A 282 15.52 -10.60 28.55
N ARG A 283 14.92 -11.81 28.48
CA ARG A 283 14.47 -12.58 29.66
C ARG A 283 15.62 -12.94 30.60
N ALA A 284 16.75 -13.38 30.06
CA ALA A 284 17.91 -13.76 30.85
C ALA A 284 18.50 -12.63 31.69
N ILE A 285 18.35 -11.40 31.23
CA ILE A 285 18.89 -10.21 31.92
C ILE A 285 17.89 -9.56 32.88
N LEU A 286 16.58 -9.77 32.71
CA LEU A 286 15.53 -9.13 33.52
C LEU A 286 15.77 -9.23 35.04
N PRO A 287 16.19 -10.38 35.63
CA PRO A 287 16.42 -10.45 37.06
C PRO A 287 17.59 -9.61 37.56
N LYS A 288 18.49 -9.19 36.67
CA LYS A 288 19.76 -8.51 37.01
C LYS A 288 19.67 -6.98 36.78
N ILE A 289 18.72 -6.51 35.98
CA ILE A 289 18.65 -5.09 35.62
C ILE A 289 18.13 -4.23 36.78
N ARG A 290 18.61 -3.00 36.80
CA ARG A 290 18.16 -1.93 37.73
C ARG A 290 17.69 -0.75 36.92
N GLY A 291 16.48 -0.27 37.20
CA GLY A 291 15.86 0.85 36.52
C GLY A 291 14.55 1.26 37.19
N SER A 292 13.91 2.28 36.65
CA SER A 292 12.54 2.65 37.07
C SER A 292 11.54 1.55 36.68
N ALA A 293 10.37 1.54 37.31
CA ALA A 293 9.30 0.59 36.97
C ALA A 293 8.92 0.65 35.49
N GLU A 294 8.93 1.85 34.89
CA GLU A 294 8.68 2.05 33.45
C GLU A 294 9.73 1.34 32.59
N VAL A 295 11.02 1.53 32.87
CA VAL A 295 12.11 0.91 32.10
C VAL A 295 12.08 -0.61 32.22
N VAL A 296 11.89 -1.12 33.44
CA VAL A 296 11.79 -2.57 33.68
C VAL A 296 10.55 -3.14 32.99
N GLY A 297 9.43 -2.40 32.98
CA GLY A 297 8.21 -2.76 32.25
C GLY A 297 8.45 -2.92 30.77
N ARG A 298 9.02 -1.92 30.12
CA ARG A 298 9.31 -1.93 28.65
C ARG A 298 10.29 -3.05 28.27
N LEU A 299 11.33 -3.31 29.08
CA LEU A 299 12.25 -4.41 28.84
C LEU A 299 11.61 -5.77 29.11
N ARG A 300 10.65 -5.86 30.05
CA ARG A 300 9.83 -7.05 30.25
C ARG A 300 8.94 -7.32 29.06
N ASP A 301 8.28 -6.29 28.52
CA ASP A 301 7.46 -6.42 27.32
C ASP A 301 8.31 -6.92 26.14
N ALA A 302 9.52 -6.39 25.97
CA ALA A 302 10.47 -6.88 24.96
C ALA A 302 10.89 -8.34 25.18
N ALA A 303 11.04 -8.78 26.44
CA ALA A 303 11.41 -10.14 26.78
C ALA A 303 10.32 -11.20 26.49
N TYR A 304 9.10 -10.74 26.28
CA TYR A 304 7.95 -11.60 25.96
C TYR A 304 7.34 -11.26 24.59
N ARG A 305 8.10 -10.66 23.67
CA ARG A 305 7.66 -10.45 22.30
C ARG A 305 7.57 -11.75 21.51
N TYR A 306 6.90 -11.69 20.37
CA TYR A 306 6.71 -12.82 19.47
C TYR A 306 8.03 -13.45 19.01
N GLU A 307 8.14 -14.76 19.18
CA GLU A 307 9.33 -15.58 18.88
C GLU A 307 9.13 -16.51 17.67
N GLY A 308 8.09 -16.30 16.88
CA GLY A 308 7.77 -17.18 15.75
C GLY A 308 7.03 -18.47 16.14
N LEU A 309 6.63 -18.63 17.40
CA LEU A 309 6.03 -19.84 17.93
C LEU A 309 4.56 -19.65 18.31
N ASP A 310 3.76 -20.72 18.15
CA ASP A 310 2.42 -20.80 18.72
C ASP A 310 2.51 -21.04 20.23
N THR A 311 2.12 -20.05 21.00
CA THR A 311 2.00 -20.16 22.46
C THR A 311 0.56 -20.18 22.92
N VAL A 312 -0.41 -19.93 22.05
CA VAL A 312 -1.86 -20.00 22.35
C VAL A 312 -2.30 -21.43 22.59
N SER A 313 -1.83 -22.36 21.76
CA SER A 313 -2.16 -23.79 21.91
C SER A 313 -1.65 -24.41 23.22
N GLY A 314 -0.58 -23.86 23.79
CA GLY A 314 0.06 -24.33 25.02
C GLY A 314 -0.45 -23.67 26.31
N LEU A 315 -1.42 -22.73 26.24
CA LEU A 315 -1.92 -22.04 27.42
C LEU A 315 -2.54 -23.02 28.43
N ALA A 316 -2.19 -22.88 29.70
CA ALA A 316 -2.83 -23.58 30.79
C ALA A 316 -4.25 -23.08 31.09
N LEU A 317 -4.57 -21.87 30.59
CA LEU A 317 -5.90 -21.26 30.70
C LEU A 317 -6.88 -21.90 29.71
N PRO A 318 -8.21 -21.81 29.95
CA PRO A 318 -9.23 -22.26 29.03
C PRO A 318 -9.40 -21.29 27.85
N VAL A 319 -8.30 -20.98 27.18
CA VAL A 319 -8.24 -20.11 26.00
C VAL A 319 -7.61 -20.88 24.86
N ARG A 320 -8.28 -20.94 23.73
CA ARG A 320 -7.77 -21.53 22.48
C ARG A 320 -8.21 -20.69 21.28
N MET A 321 -7.37 -20.66 20.28
CA MET A 321 -7.66 -20.02 19.01
C MET A 321 -7.01 -20.81 17.87
N ALA A 322 -7.70 -20.90 16.75
CA ALA A 322 -7.10 -21.38 15.51
C ALA A 322 -7.63 -20.58 14.31
N ILE A 323 -6.78 -20.48 13.29
CA ILE A 323 -7.11 -19.89 12.00
C ILE A 323 -7.35 -21.03 11.00
N ASP A 324 -8.58 -21.16 10.52
CA ASP A 324 -8.94 -22.16 9.50
C ASP A 324 -8.51 -21.68 8.12
N HIS A 325 -8.71 -20.38 7.84
CA HIS A 325 -8.28 -19.73 6.61
C HIS A 325 -7.61 -18.40 6.88
N ALA A 326 -6.41 -18.24 6.31
CA ALA A 326 -5.73 -16.97 6.16
C ALA A 326 -5.49 -16.75 4.67
N LEU A 327 -6.28 -15.89 4.03
CA LEU A 327 -6.29 -15.71 2.59
C LEU A 327 -5.86 -14.28 2.25
N ARG A 328 -4.69 -14.17 1.63
CA ARG A 328 -4.22 -12.93 1.06
C ARG A 328 -4.82 -12.76 -0.33
N VAL A 329 -5.68 -11.78 -0.48
CA VAL A 329 -6.33 -11.47 -1.74
C VAL A 329 -5.36 -10.74 -2.68
N GLU A 330 -5.24 -11.18 -3.92
CA GLU A 330 -4.28 -10.61 -4.88
C GLU A 330 -4.48 -9.11 -5.13
N GLN A 331 -5.72 -8.65 -5.02
CA GLN A 331 -6.13 -7.28 -5.25
C GLN A 331 -5.95 -6.37 -4.01
N GLY A 332 -5.49 -6.94 -2.91
CA GLY A 332 -5.24 -6.26 -1.65
C GLY A 332 -6.12 -6.75 -0.50
N GLY A 333 -5.55 -6.72 0.70
CA GLY A 333 -6.22 -7.13 1.92
C GLY A 333 -6.05 -8.59 2.33
N LEU A 334 -6.49 -8.89 3.54
CA LEU A 334 -6.39 -10.19 4.19
C LEU A 334 -7.76 -10.64 4.70
N LEU A 335 -8.22 -11.81 4.25
CA LEU A 335 -9.41 -12.47 4.79
C LEU A 335 -8.97 -13.55 5.78
N LEU A 336 -9.43 -13.45 7.01
CA LEU A 336 -9.20 -14.43 8.06
C LEU A 336 -10.53 -15.06 8.48
N SER A 337 -10.51 -16.37 8.69
CA SER A 337 -11.58 -17.07 9.39
C SER A 337 -11.01 -18.17 10.26
N GLY A 338 -11.71 -18.45 11.35
CA GLY A 338 -11.27 -19.42 12.35
C GLY A 338 -12.24 -19.46 13.52
N TRP A 339 -11.72 -19.85 14.67
CA TRP A 339 -12.49 -19.91 15.90
C TRP A 339 -11.66 -19.48 17.11
N PHE A 340 -12.36 -19.00 18.14
CA PHE A 340 -11.79 -18.52 19.38
C PHE A 340 -12.66 -18.95 20.57
N LEU A 341 -12.04 -19.60 21.54
CA LEU A 341 -12.64 -20.06 22.78
C LEU A 341 -12.04 -19.31 23.97
N ASP A 342 -12.88 -18.65 24.73
CA ASP A 342 -12.54 -18.00 26.01
C ASP A 342 -13.80 -17.93 26.90
N PRO A 343 -14.26 -19.05 27.46
CA PRO A 343 -15.50 -19.10 28.26
C PRO A 343 -15.41 -18.27 29.54
N ASP A 344 -14.21 -18.05 30.07
CA ASP A 344 -13.99 -17.27 31.30
C ASP A 344 -13.73 -15.78 31.01
N ARG A 345 -13.72 -15.35 29.74
CA ARG A 345 -13.39 -13.96 29.29
C ARG A 345 -12.06 -13.46 29.87
N ARG A 346 -11.02 -14.28 29.72
CA ARG A 346 -9.67 -14.01 30.19
C ARG A 346 -8.86 -13.11 29.26
N VAL A 347 -9.27 -13.02 28.01
CA VAL A 347 -8.55 -12.24 26.98
C VAL A 347 -9.18 -10.85 26.91
N GLU A 348 -8.35 -9.81 27.11
CA GLU A 348 -8.77 -8.41 27.03
C GLU A 348 -8.64 -7.84 25.61
N GLY A 349 -7.75 -8.40 24.78
CA GLY A 349 -7.55 -7.94 23.41
C GLY A 349 -7.03 -9.03 22.50
N ILE A 350 -7.46 -8.99 21.24
CA ILE A 350 -7.09 -9.94 20.18
C ILE A 350 -6.57 -9.14 19.00
N LYS A 351 -5.25 -9.01 18.87
CA LYS A 351 -4.65 -8.12 17.88
C LYS A 351 -3.97 -8.90 16.77
N LEU A 352 -4.37 -8.65 15.54
CA LEU A 352 -3.56 -9.02 14.38
C LEU A 352 -2.39 -8.06 14.27
N LYS A 353 -1.19 -8.60 14.24
CA LYS A 353 0.05 -7.81 14.18
C LYS A 353 0.91 -8.17 13.00
N ARG A 354 1.52 -7.15 12.43
CA ARG A 354 2.62 -7.23 11.47
C ARG A 354 3.49 -5.98 11.60
N ARG A 355 4.75 -6.14 12.01
CA ARG A 355 5.63 -5.00 12.35
C ARG A 355 4.94 -4.05 13.33
N GLN A 356 4.78 -2.78 12.94
CA GLN A 356 4.12 -1.75 13.76
C GLN A 356 2.60 -1.67 13.55
N VAL A 357 2.06 -2.43 12.59
CA VAL A 357 0.60 -2.48 12.37
C VAL A 357 -0.03 -3.41 13.39
N ALA A 358 -1.03 -2.91 14.11
CA ALA A 358 -1.83 -3.68 15.06
C ALA A 358 -3.30 -3.38 14.84
N ILE A 359 -4.12 -4.41 14.64
CA ILE A 359 -5.56 -4.31 14.38
C ILE A 359 -6.28 -5.16 15.42
N GLU A 360 -7.21 -4.55 16.17
CA GLU A 360 -8.04 -5.27 17.15
C GLU A 360 -9.11 -6.07 16.41
N LEU A 361 -8.96 -7.39 16.39
CA LEU A 361 -9.84 -8.28 15.64
C LEU A 361 -11.24 -8.35 16.25
N SER A 362 -11.36 -8.31 17.58
CA SER A 362 -12.63 -8.42 18.28
C SER A 362 -13.62 -7.30 17.97
N GLU A 363 -13.15 -6.15 17.49
CA GLU A 363 -13.97 -5.00 17.09
C GLU A 363 -14.47 -5.10 15.65
N VAL A 364 -13.77 -5.84 14.80
CA VAL A 364 -14.03 -5.84 13.36
C VAL A 364 -14.53 -7.16 12.80
N TRP A 365 -14.40 -8.28 13.51
CA TRP A 365 -14.86 -9.58 13.04
C TRP A 365 -16.39 -9.77 13.16
N SER A 366 -16.93 -10.68 12.35
CA SER A 366 -18.30 -11.23 12.51
C SER A 366 -18.23 -12.62 13.13
N ARG A 367 -19.16 -12.93 14.00
CA ARG A 367 -19.22 -14.22 14.70
C ARG A 367 -19.92 -15.27 13.86
N VAL A 368 -19.47 -16.52 13.99
CA VAL A 368 -20.00 -17.67 13.26
C VAL A 368 -20.26 -18.80 14.25
N ASP A 369 -21.40 -19.47 14.10
CA ASP A 369 -21.71 -20.64 14.90
C ASP A 369 -20.81 -21.82 14.48
N ARG A 370 -20.14 -22.42 15.46
CA ARG A 370 -19.22 -23.53 15.31
C ARG A 370 -19.52 -24.63 16.35
N PRO A 371 -20.64 -25.35 16.17
CA PRO A 371 -21.00 -26.45 17.08
C PRO A 371 -19.96 -27.58 17.09
N ASP A 372 -19.23 -27.76 15.99
CA ASP A 372 -18.08 -28.68 15.90
C ASP A 372 -16.98 -28.36 16.90
N VAL A 373 -16.67 -27.05 17.08
CA VAL A 373 -15.67 -26.58 18.06
C VAL A 373 -16.18 -26.83 19.48
N SER A 374 -17.45 -26.52 19.79
CA SER A 374 -18.06 -26.85 21.08
C SER A 374 -17.91 -28.34 21.40
N ALA A 375 -18.32 -29.22 20.48
CA ALA A 375 -18.22 -30.66 20.62
C ALA A 375 -16.76 -31.17 20.79
N ALA A 376 -15.83 -30.52 20.09
CA ALA A 376 -14.41 -30.92 20.15
C ALA A 376 -13.75 -30.65 21.50
N PHE A 377 -14.21 -29.66 22.26
CA PHE A 377 -13.63 -29.25 23.55
C PHE A 377 -14.51 -29.57 24.77
N ASP A 378 -15.74 -29.97 24.54
CA ASP A 378 -16.63 -30.37 25.62
C ASP A 378 -16.04 -31.53 26.44
N GLY A 379 -16.17 -31.47 27.76
CA GLY A 379 -15.64 -32.46 28.68
C GLY A 379 -14.12 -32.59 28.76
N LYS A 380 -13.36 -31.81 27.99
CA LYS A 380 -11.87 -31.86 28.01
C LYS A 380 -11.26 -30.77 28.89
N PRO A 381 -10.26 -31.11 29.75
CA PRO A 381 -9.50 -30.07 30.44
C PRO A 381 -8.81 -29.11 29.46
N PRO A 382 -8.77 -27.81 29.77
CA PRO A 382 -9.33 -27.11 30.93
C PRO A 382 -10.79 -26.65 30.76
N PHE A 383 -11.51 -27.13 29.75
CA PHE A 383 -12.85 -26.69 29.39
C PHE A 383 -14.00 -27.45 30.04
N ALA A 384 -13.74 -28.60 30.64
CA ALA A 384 -14.68 -29.64 31.07
C ALA A 384 -15.94 -29.22 31.87
N VAL A 385 -15.98 -28.03 32.45
CA VAL A 385 -17.16 -27.51 33.21
C VAL A 385 -17.50 -26.06 32.84
N ARG A 386 -17.09 -25.61 31.67
CA ARG A 386 -17.10 -24.16 31.32
C ARG A 386 -17.85 -23.86 30.05
N PHE A 387 -18.34 -24.85 29.32
CA PHE A 387 -19.09 -24.66 28.08
C PHE A 387 -20.55 -24.34 28.38
N ASP A 388 -21.01 -23.23 27.76
CA ASP A 388 -22.42 -22.97 27.57
C ASP A 388 -22.90 -23.68 26.30
N HIS A 389 -23.60 -24.80 26.49
CA HIS A 389 -24.11 -25.61 25.38
C HIS A 389 -25.20 -24.91 24.53
N ALA A 390 -25.67 -23.73 24.94
CA ALA A 390 -26.61 -22.92 24.19
C ALA A 390 -25.90 -21.94 23.24
N HIS A 391 -24.60 -21.71 23.43
CA HIS A 391 -23.83 -20.75 22.63
C HIS A 391 -22.76 -21.44 21.81
N HIS A 392 -22.89 -21.37 20.48
CA HIS A 392 -21.93 -21.92 19.52
C HIS A 392 -21.15 -20.86 18.76
N GLY A 393 -21.32 -19.57 19.06
CA GLY A 393 -20.70 -18.45 18.37
C GLY A 393 -19.19 -18.34 18.57
N HIS A 394 -18.47 -19.46 18.43
CA HIS A 394 -17.00 -19.52 18.62
C HIS A 394 -16.25 -19.16 17.35
N GLY A 395 -16.86 -19.29 16.18
CA GLY A 395 -16.25 -18.95 14.92
C GLY A 395 -16.16 -17.45 14.70
N PHE A 396 -15.30 -17.04 13.79
CA PHE A 396 -15.21 -15.68 13.30
C PHE A 396 -14.80 -15.64 11.83
N ALA A 397 -15.16 -14.55 11.16
CA ALA A 397 -14.67 -14.15 9.85
C ALA A 397 -14.41 -12.65 9.84
N VAL A 398 -13.33 -12.22 9.17
CA VAL A 398 -12.97 -10.81 9.04
C VAL A 398 -12.19 -10.57 7.76
N PHE A 399 -12.57 -9.55 7.00
CA PHE A 399 -11.75 -9.00 5.92
C PHE A 399 -11.12 -7.69 6.38
N ILE A 400 -9.81 -7.58 6.19
CA ILE A 400 -9.02 -6.39 6.52
C ILE A 400 -8.53 -5.80 5.20
N PRO A 401 -9.11 -4.69 4.74
CA PRO A 401 -8.70 -4.02 3.51
C PRO A 401 -7.27 -3.45 3.67
N ASP A 402 -6.57 -3.32 2.57
CA ASP A 402 -5.23 -2.70 2.48
C ASP A 402 -4.17 -3.28 3.44
N PHE A 403 -4.44 -4.44 4.03
CA PHE A 403 -3.45 -5.11 4.88
C PHE A 403 -2.31 -5.62 4.00
N ASP A 404 -1.13 -5.01 4.16
CA ASP A 404 0.07 -5.46 3.47
C ASP A 404 0.52 -6.82 4.03
N ALA A 405 0.14 -7.89 3.36
CA ALA A 405 0.58 -9.25 3.67
C ALA A 405 1.79 -9.70 2.83
N ASP A 406 2.41 -8.76 2.08
CA ASP A 406 3.61 -9.01 1.26
C ASP A 406 4.91 -8.87 2.07
N GLY A 407 5.91 -9.67 1.72
CA GLY A 407 7.24 -9.60 2.30
C GLY A 407 7.47 -10.57 3.45
N SER A 408 8.70 -10.54 3.99
CA SER A 408 9.24 -11.53 4.94
C SER A 408 8.83 -11.32 6.40
N ALA A 409 8.18 -10.19 6.73
CA ALA A 409 7.76 -9.93 8.11
C ALA A 409 6.60 -10.86 8.51
N PRO A 410 6.69 -11.55 9.65
CA PRO A 410 5.67 -12.46 10.09
C PRO A 410 4.37 -11.75 10.42
N ILE A 411 3.29 -12.48 10.22
CA ILE A 411 1.94 -12.08 10.62
C ILE A 411 1.53 -13.01 11.75
N TYR A 412 0.99 -12.46 12.82
CA TYR A 412 0.55 -13.23 13.96
C TYR A 412 -0.60 -12.57 14.70
N VAL A 413 -1.36 -13.36 15.43
CA VAL A 413 -2.32 -12.85 16.42
C VAL A 413 -1.65 -12.83 17.79
N GLU A 414 -1.84 -11.74 18.51
CA GLU A 414 -1.46 -11.56 19.90
C GLU A 414 -2.71 -11.52 20.76
N LEU A 415 -2.75 -12.39 21.78
CA LEU A 415 -3.78 -12.37 22.81
C LEU A 415 -3.23 -11.67 24.05
N SER A 416 -3.87 -10.58 24.45
CA SER A 416 -3.54 -9.85 25.68
C SER A 416 -4.29 -10.49 26.86
N ILE A 417 -3.54 -11.02 27.82
CA ILE A 417 -4.08 -11.71 29.01
C ILE A 417 -3.65 -10.94 30.26
N PRO A 418 -4.58 -10.46 31.12
CA PRO A 418 -4.24 -9.73 32.33
C PRO A 418 -3.28 -10.50 33.22
N HIS A 419 -2.26 -9.82 33.70
CA HIS A 419 -1.25 -10.34 34.63
C HIS A 419 -0.43 -11.55 34.12
N ALA A 420 -0.51 -11.86 32.82
CA ALA A 420 0.25 -12.92 32.16
C ALA A 420 1.01 -12.37 30.95
N PRO A 421 2.07 -13.04 30.48
CA PRO A 421 2.67 -12.73 29.19
C PRO A 421 1.63 -12.87 28.07
N PRO A 422 1.73 -12.06 27.00
CA PRO A 422 0.88 -12.22 25.83
C PRO A 422 1.11 -13.59 25.18
N ALA A 423 0.06 -14.13 24.56
CA ALA A 423 0.14 -15.39 23.82
C ALA A 423 0.04 -15.11 22.32
N TYR A 424 0.72 -15.92 21.53
CA TYR A 424 0.90 -15.69 20.10
C TYR A 424 0.45 -16.87 19.25
N LEU A 425 -0.19 -16.55 18.12
CA LEU A 425 -0.59 -17.52 17.11
C LEU A 425 -0.03 -17.04 15.74
N PRO A 426 0.97 -17.74 15.17
CA PRO A 426 1.51 -17.39 13.85
C PRO A 426 0.48 -17.60 12.75
N ILE A 427 0.51 -16.74 11.73
CA ILE A 427 -0.36 -16.81 10.55
C ILE A 427 0.49 -16.89 9.30
N VAL A 428 0.19 -17.86 8.43
CA VAL A 428 0.80 -18.00 7.12
C VAL A 428 -0.28 -17.83 6.05
N PRO A 429 -0.42 -16.63 5.45
CA PRO A 429 -1.44 -16.38 4.46
C PRO A 429 -1.17 -17.11 3.14
N LYS A 430 -2.23 -17.70 2.57
CA LYS A 430 -2.22 -18.25 1.22
C LYS A 430 -2.69 -17.19 0.22
N ARG A 431 -1.92 -16.94 -0.83
CA ARG A 431 -2.33 -16.05 -1.91
C ARG A 431 -3.45 -16.68 -2.74
N VAL A 432 -4.51 -15.94 -2.95
CA VAL A 432 -5.69 -16.36 -3.71
C VAL A 432 -6.31 -15.19 -4.47
N THR A 433 -7.10 -15.49 -5.49
CA THR A 433 -7.97 -14.50 -6.14
C THR A 433 -9.15 -14.15 -5.22
N TYR A 434 -9.77 -12.99 -5.43
CA TYR A 434 -10.98 -12.61 -4.68
C TYR A 434 -12.12 -13.62 -4.88
N ARG A 435 -12.26 -14.22 -6.08
CA ARG A 435 -13.26 -15.26 -6.38
C ARG A 435 -13.04 -16.51 -5.54
N GLU A 436 -11.78 -16.96 -5.47
CA GLU A 436 -11.41 -18.11 -4.63
C GLU A 436 -11.62 -17.82 -3.14
N ALA A 437 -11.29 -16.60 -2.68
CA ALA A 437 -11.50 -16.20 -1.29
C ALA A 437 -12.99 -16.21 -0.93
N VAL A 438 -13.86 -15.61 -1.75
CA VAL A 438 -15.32 -15.64 -1.55
C VAL A 438 -15.84 -17.07 -1.54
N SER A 439 -15.43 -17.89 -2.54
CA SER A 439 -15.85 -19.29 -2.63
C SER A 439 -15.49 -20.09 -1.38
N ARG A 440 -14.26 -19.97 -0.90
CA ARG A 440 -13.80 -20.67 0.31
C ARG A 440 -14.57 -20.22 1.55
N GLN A 441 -14.78 -18.91 1.70
CA GLN A 441 -15.50 -18.37 2.85
C GLN A 441 -16.96 -18.80 2.86
N LEU A 442 -17.67 -18.73 1.76
CA LEU A 442 -19.08 -19.14 1.69
C LEU A 442 -19.27 -20.65 1.90
N ARG A 443 -18.32 -21.47 1.47
CA ARG A 443 -18.36 -22.93 1.73
C ARG A 443 -18.06 -23.29 3.18
N SER A 444 -17.41 -22.42 3.95
CA SER A 444 -17.10 -22.64 5.37
C SER A 444 -18.24 -22.29 6.32
N ILE A 445 -19.29 -21.64 5.80
CA ILE A 445 -20.47 -21.23 6.61
C ILE A 445 -21.75 -21.84 6.02
N SER A 446 -22.73 -22.07 6.88
CA SER A 446 -24.06 -22.44 6.40
C SER A 446 -24.70 -21.22 5.71
N ALA A 447 -25.09 -21.35 4.44
CA ALA A 447 -25.71 -20.28 3.68
C ALA A 447 -27.06 -19.78 4.29
N ARG A 448 -27.68 -20.59 5.15
CA ARG A 448 -28.92 -20.25 5.85
C ARG A 448 -28.70 -19.66 7.24
N ALA A 449 -27.45 -19.61 7.71
CA ALA A 449 -27.14 -19.02 8.99
C ALA A 449 -27.33 -17.49 8.95
N ALA A 450 -27.86 -16.90 10.02
CA ALA A 450 -27.99 -15.45 10.13
C ALA A 450 -26.65 -14.72 9.96
N ALA A 451 -25.57 -15.33 10.42
CA ALA A 451 -24.20 -14.83 10.24
C ALA A 451 -23.76 -14.73 8.76
N ALA A 452 -24.36 -15.49 7.84
CA ALA A 452 -23.99 -15.46 6.42
C ALA A 452 -24.24 -14.08 5.81
N SER A 453 -25.39 -13.46 6.08
CA SER A 453 -25.70 -12.11 5.58
C SER A 453 -24.73 -11.06 6.15
N GLU A 454 -24.42 -11.12 7.44
CA GLU A 454 -23.49 -10.20 8.07
C GLU A 454 -22.08 -10.33 7.48
N ILE A 455 -21.60 -11.55 7.23
CA ILE A 455 -20.28 -11.79 6.62
C ILE A 455 -20.26 -11.26 5.18
N VAL A 456 -21.32 -11.49 4.42
CA VAL A 456 -21.47 -10.97 3.06
C VAL A 456 -21.37 -9.44 3.07
N GLU A 457 -22.18 -8.78 3.90
CA GLU A 457 -22.25 -7.32 3.93
C GLU A 457 -20.98 -6.67 4.47
N ARG A 458 -20.43 -7.15 5.58
CA ARG A 458 -19.30 -6.51 6.27
C ARG A 458 -17.94 -6.89 5.69
N HIS A 459 -17.81 -8.05 5.06
CA HIS A 459 -16.49 -8.58 4.69
C HIS A 459 -16.38 -8.90 3.20
N LEU A 460 -17.34 -9.59 2.60
CA LEU A 460 -17.21 -10.03 1.22
C LEU A 460 -17.53 -8.93 0.20
N ILE A 461 -18.57 -8.13 0.43
CA ILE A 461 -18.86 -6.97 -0.44
C ILE A 461 -17.70 -5.98 -0.48
N PRO A 462 -17.14 -5.50 0.66
CA PRO A 462 -15.97 -4.62 0.64
C PRO A 462 -14.77 -5.25 -0.07
N MET A 463 -14.53 -6.55 0.12
CA MET A 463 -13.43 -7.27 -0.53
C MET A 463 -13.58 -7.29 -2.05
N VAL A 464 -14.77 -7.59 -2.56
CA VAL A 464 -15.03 -7.59 -4.01
C VAL A 464 -15.06 -6.18 -4.57
N ALA A 465 -15.56 -5.20 -3.81
CA ALA A 465 -15.60 -3.79 -4.22
C ALA A 465 -14.20 -3.19 -4.40
N THR A 466 -13.22 -3.63 -3.62
CA THR A 466 -11.82 -3.20 -3.78
C THR A 466 -11.06 -3.98 -4.86
N ALA A 467 -11.64 -5.08 -5.36
CA ALA A 467 -10.99 -5.92 -6.36
C ALA A 467 -10.96 -5.22 -7.73
N ALA A 468 -9.80 -4.71 -8.11
CA ALA A 468 -9.55 -4.25 -9.47
C ALA A 468 -9.03 -5.41 -10.33
N THR A 469 -9.65 -5.67 -11.47
CA THR A 469 -9.16 -6.67 -12.41
C THR A 469 -8.06 -6.09 -13.28
N LYS A 470 -6.97 -6.83 -13.46
CA LYS A 470 -5.95 -6.47 -14.44
C LYS A 470 -6.53 -6.60 -15.84
N PRO A 471 -6.10 -5.76 -16.80
CA PRO A 471 -6.48 -5.96 -18.19
C PRO A 471 -6.09 -7.33 -18.68
N ALA A 472 -7.03 -8.06 -19.27
CA ALA A 472 -6.73 -9.28 -20.01
C ALA A 472 -6.03 -8.93 -21.33
N GLY A 473 -5.21 -9.83 -21.85
CA GLY A 473 -4.44 -9.60 -23.07
C GLY A 473 -4.29 -10.86 -23.92
N ILE A 474 -3.87 -10.67 -25.17
CA ILE A 474 -3.60 -11.77 -26.08
C ILE A 474 -2.31 -12.46 -25.62
N GLU A 475 -2.40 -13.74 -25.26
CA GLU A 475 -1.26 -14.59 -24.96
C GLU A 475 -0.78 -15.33 -26.22
N LYS A 476 -1.74 -15.84 -27.01
CA LYS A 476 -1.46 -16.51 -28.26
C LYS A 476 -2.59 -16.29 -29.28
N LEU A 477 -2.21 -16.08 -30.53
CA LEU A 477 -3.13 -15.98 -31.67
C LEU A 477 -2.71 -17.01 -32.70
N GLU A 478 -3.64 -17.88 -33.14
CA GLU A 478 -3.40 -18.94 -34.13
C GLU A 478 -4.54 -18.95 -35.15
N HIS A 479 -4.20 -18.99 -36.43
CA HIS A 479 -5.18 -19.24 -37.48
C HIS A 479 -5.28 -20.76 -37.74
N VAL A 480 -6.51 -21.26 -37.82
CA VAL A 480 -6.78 -22.69 -38.07
C VAL A 480 -7.73 -22.82 -39.26
N GLY A 481 -7.56 -23.90 -40.06
CA GLY A 481 -8.27 -24.07 -41.35
C GLY A 481 -7.59 -23.37 -42.51
N GLY A 482 -8.05 -23.68 -43.74
CA GLY A 482 -7.50 -23.18 -45.00
C GLY A 482 -8.24 -22.00 -45.63
N ALA A 483 -9.41 -21.65 -45.08
CA ALA A 483 -10.30 -20.65 -45.68
C ALA A 483 -9.81 -19.22 -45.45
N THR A 484 -10.05 -18.37 -46.45
CA THR A 484 -9.87 -16.90 -46.36
C THR A 484 -11.24 -16.23 -46.39
N SER A 485 -11.49 -15.35 -45.44
CA SER A 485 -12.75 -14.61 -45.38
C SER A 485 -12.71 -13.31 -46.17
N SER A 486 -13.87 -12.94 -46.73
CA SER A 486 -14.09 -11.69 -47.44
C SER A 486 -15.09 -10.76 -46.73
N GLY A 487 -15.62 -11.18 -45.56
CA GLY A 487 -16.62 -10.44 -44.79
C GLY A 487 -16.06 -9.15 -44.16
N ASP A 488 -16.92 -8.13 -44.05
CA ASP A 488 -16.62 -6.84 -43.45
C ASP A 488 -16.85 -6.80 -41.92
N THR A 489 -17.32 -7.93 -41.37
CA THR A 489 -17.69 -8.08 -39.96
C THR A 489 -17.11 -9.36 -39.38
N THR A 490 -16.41 -9.28 -38.24
CA THR A 490 -15.85 -10.46 -37.54
C THR A 490 -16.86 -10.96 -36.50
N LEU A 491 -17.10 -12.26 -36.48
CA LEU A 491 -17.79 -12.92 -35.36
C LEU A 491 -16.78 -13.30 -34.28
N VAL A 492 -16.94 -12.80 -33.08
CA VAL A 492 -16.12 -13.12 -31.92
C VAL A 492 -16.91 -13.96 -30.93
N ILE A 493 -16.49 -15.18 -30.70
CA ILE A 493 -17.09 -16.11 -29.76
C ILE A 493 -16.21 -16.15 -28.52
N GLY A 494 -16.75 -15.71 -27.37
CA GLY A 494 -16.08 -15.78 -26.08
C GLY A 494 -16.44 -17.05 -25.34
N VAL A 495 -15.44 -17.76 -24.83
CA VAL A 495 -15.65 -18.98 -24.04
C VAL A 495 -15.03 -18.85 -22.66
N ASP A 496 -15.69 -19.45 -21.68
CA ASP A 496 -15.23 -19.60 -20.29
C ASP A 496 -15.50 -21.03 -19.80
N ASP A 497 -15.27 -21.30 -18.53
CA ASP A 497 -15.49 -22.61 -17.92
C ASP A 497 -16.97 -23.06 -17.93
N HIS A 498 -17.88 -22.15 -18.25
CA HIS A 498 -19.33 -22.40 -18.30
C HIS A 498 -19.85 -22.56 -19.73
N ALA A 499 -18.97 -22.44 -20.72
CA ALA A 499 -19.38 -22.59 -22.12
C ALA A 499 -19.91 -24.00 -22.38
N ALA A 500 -21.06 -24.08 -23.09
CA ALA A 500 -21.64 -25.31 -23.55
C ALA A 500 -20.73 -26.02 -24.60
N ASP A 501 -21.20 -27.05 -25.25
CA ASP A 501 -20.47 -27.77 -26.31
C ASP A 501 -20.12 -26.81 -27.47
N ILE A 502 -18.88 -26.28 -27.41
CA ILE A 502 -18.36 -25.32 -28.40
C ILE A 502 -18.23 -25.96 -29.79
N GLY A 503 -17.97 -27.25 -29.85
CA GLY A 503 -17.94 -27.98 -31.11
C GLY A 503 -19.31 -27.99 -31.79
N ALA A 504 -20.38 -28.30 -31.06
CA ALA A 504 -21.75 -28.22 -31.54
C ALA A 504 -22.16 -26.78 -31.93
N LEU A 505 -21.77 -25.79 -31.14
CA LEU A 505 -22.02 -24.37 -31.46
C LEU A 505 -21.35 -23.98 -32.78
N LEU A 506 -20.07 -24.28 -32.97
CA LEU A 506 -19.34 -23.98 -34.20
C LEU A 506 -19.97 -24.68 -35.41
N ALA A 507 -20.37 -25.95 -35.27
CA ALA A 507 -21.06 -26.68 -36.35
C ALA A 507 -22.41 -26.03 -36.69
N LEU A 508 -23.19 -25.62 -35.70
CA LEU A 508 -24.45 -24.92 -35.91
C LEU A 508 -24.24 -23.58 -36.63
N LEU A 509 -23.31 -22.77 -36.17
CA LEU A 509 -22.98 -21.48 -36.76
C LEU A 509 -22.48 -21.60 -38.20
N ALA A 510 -21.72 -22.65 -38.51
CA ALA A 510 -21.22 -22.93 -39.83
C ALA A 510 -22.32 -23.30 -40.86
N LEU A 511 -23.55 -23.59 -40.43
CA LEU A 511 -24.70 -23.78 -41.34
C LEU A 511 -25.17 -22.45 -41.93
N ASP A 512 -24.83 -21.30 -41.36
CA ASP A 512 -25.16 -19.98 -41.88
C ASP A 512 -24.11 -19.54 -42.91
N PRO A 513 -24.51 -19.34 -44.19
CA PRO A 513 -23.58 -18.95 -45.26
C PRO A 513 -22.85 -17.62 -45.00
N GLU A 514 -23.49 -16.68 -44.30
CA GLU A 514 -22.89 -15.39 -43.99
C GLU A 514 -21.78 -15.53 -42.94
N ILE A 515 -21.93 -16.45 -41.98
CA ILE A 515 -20.89 -16.76 -40.98
C ILE A 515 -19.71 -17.48 -41.64
N ARG A 516 -19.96 -18.36 -42.61
CA ARG A 516 -18.85 -18.98 -43.37
C ARG A 516 -18.03 -17.95 -44.15
N ALA A 517 -18.65 -16.91 -44.66
CA ALA A 517 -17.96 -15.82 -45.34
C ALA A 517 -17.25 -14.84 -44.42
N ALA A 518 -17.59 -14.81 -43.11
CA ALA A 518 -17.03 -13.92 -42.12
C ALA A 518 -15.75 -14.47 -41.47
N PRO A 519 -14.82 -13.61 -41.02
CA PRO A 519 -13.78 -14.05 -40.09
C PRO A 519 -14.41 -14.43 -38.73
N VAL A 520 -14.03 -15.58 -38.21
CA VAL A 520 -14.48 -16.06 -36.89
C VAL A 520 -13.32 -16.08 -35.92
N ILE A 521 -13.50 -15.55 -34.73
CA ILE A 521 -12.54 -15.60 -33.64
C ILE A 521 -13.16 -16.38 -32.48
N LEU A 522 -12.47 -17.43 -32.03
CA LEU A 522 -12.78 -18.12 -30.77
C LEU A 522 -11.78 -17.71 -29.73
N ALA A 523 -12.21 -17.01 -28.70
CA ALA A 523 -11.37 -16.42 -27.65
C ALA A 523 -11.72 -16.98 -26.28
N GLY A 524 -10.71 -17.28 -25.45
CA GLY A 524 -10.92 -17.78 -24.08
C GLY A 524 -9.62 -18.07 -23.35
N PRO A 525 -9.70 -18.61 -22.11
CA PRO A 525 -8.53 -19.03 -21.35
C PRO A 525 -7.66 -20.02 -22.14
N GLU A 526 -6.32 -19.92 -21.96
CA GLU A 526 -5.37 -20.77 -22.73
C GLU A 526 -5.69 -22.26 -22.62
N ALA A 527 -6.02 -22.74 -21.40
CA ALA A 527 -6.32 -24.16 -21.19
C ALA A 527 -7.52 -24.63 -22.00
N ILE A 528 -8.59 -23.82 -22.11
CA ILE A 528 -9.80 -24.12 -22.88
C ILE A 528 -9.49 -24.10 -24.39
N ILE A 529 -8.83 -23.04 -24.86
CA ILE A 529 -8.47 -22.90 -26.28
C ILE A 529 -7.52 -24.00 -26.73
N ALA A 530 -6.56 -24.38 -25.88
CA ALA A 530 -5.65 -25.49 -26.18
C ALA A 530 -6.40 -26.84 -26.30
N GLY A 531 -7.39 -27.09 -25.42
CA GLY A 531 -8.25 -28.26 -25.47
C GLY A 531 -9.10 -28.34 -26.74
N LEU A 532 -9.66 -27.19 -27.17
CA LEU A 532 -10.53 -27.09 -28.33
C LEU A 532 -9.79 -27.09 -29.68
N ARG A 533 -8.47 -26.84 -29.70
CA ARG A 533 -7.68 -26.66 -30.94
C ARG A 533 -7.89 -27.72 -31.99
N GLY A 534 -7.84 -29.02 -31.61
CA GLY A 534 -7.95 -30.13 -32.53
C GLY A 534 -9.33 -30.24 -33.18
N GLU A 535 -10.37 -30.00 -32.40
CA GLU A 535 -11.76 -30.03 -32.88
C GLU A 535 -12.06 -28.77 -33.71
N ALA A 536 -11.69 -27.62 -33.25
CA ALA A 536 -11.85 -26.35 -33.97
C ALA A 536 -11.21 -26.40 -35.35
N ARG A 537 -10.01 -27.00 -35.48
CA ARG A 537 -9.36 -27.19 -36.77
C ARG A 537 -10.15 -28.12 -37.68
N ARG A 538 -10.61 -29.28 -37.18
CA ARG A 538 -11.41 -30.21 -37.98
C ARG A 538 -12.70 -29.57 -38.48
N LEU A 539 -13.38 -28.81 -37.63
CA LEU A 539 -14.61 -28.11 -38.02
C LEU A 539 -14.36 -26.97 -39.00
N ALA A 540 -13.28 -26.19 -38.79
CA ALA A 540 -12.87 -25.14 -39.72
C ALA A 540 -12.56 -25.71 -41.13
N ASP A 541 -11.82 -26.80 -41.19
CA ASP A 541 -11.51 -27.48 -42.48
C ASP A 541 -12.76 -28.09 -43.13
N PHE A 542 -13.67 -28.69 -42.32
CA PHE A 542 -14.87 -29.37 -42.83
C PHE A 542 -15.93 -28.39 -43.35
N TYR A 543 -16.12 -27.24 -42.66
CA TYR A 543 -17.13 -26.24 -43.03
C TYR A 543 -16.58 -25.05 -43.81
N ASP A 544 -15.29 -25.06 -44.13
CA ASP A 544 -14.59 -23.98 -44.83
C ASP A 544 -14.69 -22.64 -44.07
N LEU A 545 -14.37 -22.65 -42.75
CA LEU A 545 -14.40 -21.49 -41.90
C LEU A 545 -13.03 -20.80 -41.79
N SER A 546 -13.01 -19.48 -41.87
CA SER A 546 -11.84 -18.68 -41.52
C SER A 546 -11.80 -18.44 -39.99
N LEU A 547 -11.20 -19.40 -39.27
CA LEU A 547 -11.23 -19.43 -37.81
C LEU A 547 -9.87 -19.06 -37.21
N HIS A 548 -9.90 -18.15 -36.22
CA HIS A 548 -8.77 -17.78 -35.41
C HIS A 548 -9.01 -18.18 -33.96
N LEU A 549 -8.02 -18.78 -33.33
CA LEU A 549 -8.01 -19.11 -31.91
C LEU A 549 -7.21 -18.07 -31.15
N VAL A 550 -7.79 -17.48 -30.14
CA VAL A 550 -7.17 -16.44 -29.26
C VAL A 550 -7.11 -16.97 -27.83
N ALA A 551 -5.92 -17.35 -27.37
CA ALA A 551 -5.69 -17.61 -25.98
C ALA A 551 -5.52 -16.28 -25.24
N VAL A 552 -6.32 -16.07 -24.19
CA VAL A 552 -6.41 -14.83 -23.43
C VAL A 552 -5.74 -15.03 -22.07
N GLY A 553 -4.63 -14.33 -21.86
CA GLY A 553 -3.94 -14.27 -20.57
C GLY A 553 -4.68 -13.37 -19.59
N GLY A 554 -4.84 -13.82 -18.34
CA GLY A 554 -5.60 -13.08 -17.32
C GLY A 554 -7.11 -13.09 -17.54
N CYS A 555 -7.64 -14.05 -18.32
CA CYS A 555 -9.07 -14.20 -18.58
C CYS A 555 -9.79 -14.66 -17.31
N ASN A 556 -10.73 -13.85 -16.82
CA ASN A 556 -11.51 -14.14 -15.61
C ASN A 556 -12.97 -14.52 -15.92
N ASP A 557 -13.47 -14.13 -17.08
CA ASP A 557 -14.85 -14.33 -17.49
C ASP A 557 -15.01 -14.22 -19.02
N VAL A 558 -16.20 -14.52 -19.52
CA VAL A 558 -16.51 -14.46 -20.96
C VAL A 558 -16.30 -13.08 -21.57
N PHE A 559 -16.48 -12.00 -20.81
CA PHE A 559 -16.31 -10.64 -21.32
C PHE A 559 -14.85 -10.26 -21.52
N ASP A 560 -13.94 -10.79 -20.71
CA ASP A 560 -12.50 -10.65 -20.95
C ASP A 560 -12.14 -11.35 -22.28
N ALA A 561 -12.69 -12.54 -22.53
CA ALA A 561 -12.51 -13.26 -23.79
C ALA A 561 -13.07 -12.47 -24.99
N LEU A 562 -14.32 -11.98 -24.89
CA LEU A 562 -14.99 -11.22 -25.93
C LEU A 562 -14.26 -9.91 -26.27
N THR A 563 -13.84 -9.14 -25.27
CA THR A 563 -13.17 -7.86 -25.49
C THR A 563 -11.78 -8.01 -26.08
N VAL A 564 -10.99 -9.00 -25.62
CA VAL A 564 -9.66 -9.30 -26.17
C VAL A 564 -9.78 -9.89 -27.58
N GLY A 565 -10.72 -10.80 -27.79
CA GLY A 565 -11.00 -11.37 -29.11
C GLY A 565 -11.42 -10.30 -30.13
N ALA A 566 -12.28 -9.38 -29.74
CA ALA A 566 -12.67 -8.26 -30.56
C ALA A 566 -11.53 -7.28 -30.87
N GLY A 567 -10.61 -7.10 -29.91
CA GLY A 567 -9.37 -6.36 -30.15
C GLY A 567 -8.49 -6.98 -31.24
N ALA A 568 -8.51 -8.32 -31.38
CA ALA A 568 -7.79 -9.08 -32.40
C ALA A 568 -8.43 -9.04 -33.77
N ALA A 569 -9.70 -8.66 -33.91
CA ALA A 569 -10.41 -8.57 -35.17
C ALA A 569 -9.72 -7.59 -36.13
N ARG A 570 -9.77 -7.88 -37.43
CA ARG A 570 -9.20 -7.01 -38.47
C ARG A 570 -10.24 -6.12 -39.14
N THR A 571 -11.51 -6.43 -38.96
CA THR A 571 -12.64 -5.67 -39.51
C THR A 571 -13.03 -4.53 -38.59
N ASP A 572 -13.67 -3.49 -39.12
CA ASP A 572 -14.14 -2.32 -38.34
C ASP A 572 -15.41 -2.60 -37.55
N ARG A 573 -16.10 -3.68 -37.86
CA ARG A 573 -17.32 -4.12 -37.17
C ARG A 573 -17.11 -5.52 -36.60
N VAL A 574 -17.63 -5.73 -35.40
CA VAL A 574 -17.58 -7.02 -34.71
C VAL A 574 -18.96 -7.41 -34.19
N VAL A 575 -19.26 -8.69 -34.23
CA VAL A 575 -20.39 -9.30 -33.51
C VAL A 575 -19.78 -10.07 -32.33
N LEU A 576 -20.16 -9.72 -31.11
CA LEU A 576 -19.83 -10.48 -29.91
C LEU A 576 -20.88 -11.56 -29.71
N LEU A 577 -20.42 -12.74 -29.32
CA LEU A 577 -21.29 -13.88 -28.98
C LEU A 577 -20.68 -14.65 -27.81
N SER A 578 -21.39 -14.70 -26.67
CA SER A 578 -21.03 -15.62 -25.59
C SER A 578 -21.20 -17.07 -26.04
N GLY A 579 -20.26 -17.94 -25.74
CA GLY A 579 -20.32 -19.36 -26.02
C GLY A 579 -21.47 -20.10 -25.30
N SER A 580 -22.15 -19.44 -24.37
CA SER A 580 -23.36 -19.94 -23.70
C SER A 580 -24.66 -19.63 -24.46
N LEU A 581 -24.61 -18.90 -25.57
CA LEU A 581 -25.77 -18.51 -26.37
C LEU A 581 -25.82 -19.28 -27.68
N VAL A 582 -27.03 -19.67 -28.08
CA VAL A 582 -27.33 -20.38 -29.34
C VAL A 582 -28.37 -19.59 -30.13
N PRO A 583 -28.20 -19.39 -31.45
CA PRO A 583 -29.22 -18.72 -32.25
C PRO A 583 -30.55 -19.48 -32.27
N ALA A 584 -31.66 -18.77 -32.03
CA ALA A 584 -33.01 -19.38 -32.12
C ALA A 584 -33.50 -19.53 -33.58
N GLY A 585 -32.84 -18.86 -34.56
CA GLY A 585 -33.27 -18.87 -35.94
C GLY A 585 -32.11 -18.67 -36.93
N LYS A 586 -32.35 -18.95 -38.21
CA LYS A 586 -31.36 -18.76 -39.29
C LYS A 586 -31.23 -17.28 -39.68
N GLY A 587 -30.08 -16.88 -40.19
CA GLY A 587 -29.84 -15.54 -40.74
C GLY A 587 -29.75 -14.44 -39.66
N TRP A 588 -29.63 -14.78 -38.39
CA TRP A 588 -29.53 -13.86 -37.26
C TRP A 588 -28.32 -12.93 -37.39
N PHE A 589 -27.19 -13.48 -37.86
CA PHE A 589 -25.93 -12.71 -38.03
C PHE A 589 -26.09 -11.61 -39.08
N GLY A 590 -26.66 -11.97 -40.25
CA GLY A 590 -26.93 -11.00 -41.29
C GLY A 590 -27.93 -9.93 -40.90
N GLN A 591 -28.99 -10.31 -40.17
CA GLN A 591 -29.98 -9.34 -39.66
C GLN A 591 -29.37 -8.34 -38.72
N LEU A 592 -28.53 -8.76 -37.75
CA LEU A 592 -27.79 -7.87 -36.85
C LEU A 592 -26.84 -6.95 -37.62
N CYS A 593 -26.08 -7.49 -38.55
CA CYS A 593 -25.14 -6.73 -39.37
C CYS A 593 -25.86 -5.73 -40.28
N ALA A 594 -26.99 -6.07 -40.87
CA ALA A 594 -27.79 -5.18 -41.70
C ALA A 594 -28.35 -4.01 -40.87
N ALA A 595 -28.98 -4.32 -39.73
CA ALA A 595 -29.49 -3.29 -38.82
C ALA A 595 -28.37 -2.31 -38.38
N HIS A 596 -27.18 -2.81 -38.09
CA HIS A 596 -26.05 -1.93 -37.67
C HIS A 596 -25.48 -1.10 -38.84
N ARG A 597 -25.54 -1.60 -40.11
CA ARG A 597 -25.12 -0.81 -41.28
C ARG A 597 -26.00 0.40 -41.53
N GLU A 598 -27.27 0.33 -41.13
CA GLU A 598 -28.25 1.42 -41.27
C GLU A 598 -28.09 2.49 -40.17
N THR A 599 -27.22 2.25 -39.18
CA THR A 599 -26.96 3.16 -38.06
C THR A 599 -25.56 3.78 -38.15
N ASP A 600 -25.29 4.74 -37.28
CA ASP A 600 -23.93 5.28 -37.12
C ASP A 600 -23.01 4.34 -36.30
N SER A 601 -21.71 4.53 -36.39
CA SER A 601 -20.71 3.71 -35.70
C SER A 601 -20.74 3.85 -34.15
N SER A 602 -21.52 4.79 -33.61
CA SER A 602 -21.69 5.00 -32.17
C SER A 602 -22.84 4.17 -31.58
N VAL A 603 -23.41 3.27 -32.35
CA VAL A 603 -24.55 2.44 -31.95
C VAL A 603 -24.10 1.02 -31.66
N ILE A 604 -24.71 0.42 -30.64
CA ILE A 604 -24.63 -1.04 -30.34
C ILE A 604 -26.03 -1.62 -30.50
N ILE A 605 -26.14 -2.75 -31.19
CA ILE A 605 -27.42 -3.44 -31.34
C ILE A 605 -27.32 -4.82 -30.72
N SER A 606 -28.24 -5.15 -29.79
CA SER A 606 -28.33 -6.45 -29.13
C SER A 606 -29.62 -7.18 -29.54
N PRO A 607 -29.58 -8.50 -29.75
CA PRO A 607 -30.80 -9.30 -29.97
C PRO A 607 -31.59 -9.49 -28.65
N ALA A 608 -32.79 -10.02 -28.71
CA ALA A 608 -33.50 -10.50 -27.55
C ALA A 608 -32.87 -11.83 -27.09
N LEU A 609 -32.76 -12.01 -25.76
CA LEU A 609 -32.31 -13.27 -25.16
C LEU A 609 -33.49 -14.02 -24.56
N LEU A 610 -33.56 -15.32 -24.79
CA LEU A 610 -34.58 -16.22 -24.30
C LEU A 610 -33.99 -17.26 -23.35
N TYR A 611 -34.79 -17.77 -22.45
CA TYR A 611 -34.54 -18.99 -21.70
C TYR A 611 -34.83 -20.24 -22.54
N GLU A 612 -34.46 -21.42 -22.10
CA GLU A 612 -34.70 -22.69 -22.76
C GLU A 612 -36.21 -23.06 -22.90
N ASP A 613 -37.07 -22.46 -22.07
CA ASP A 613 -38.52 -22.60 -22.08
C ASP A 613 -39.26 -21.59 -22.99
N ASP A 614 -38.50 -20.89 -23.86
CA ASP A 614 -39.00 -19.84 -24.74
C ASP A 614 -39.56 -18.61 -23.98
N SER A 615 -39.30 -18.46 -22.70
CA SER A 615 -39.58 -17.20 -22.01
C SER A 615 -38.44 -16.16 -22.23
N VAL A 616 -38.82 -14.88 -22.12
CA VAL A 616 -37.87 -13.79 -22.32
C VAL A 616 -36.92 -13.70 -21.14
N ARG A 617 -35.60 -13.77 -21.44
CA ARG A 617 -34.51 -13.55 -20.48
C ARG A 617 -34.08 -12.09 -20.47
N TRP A 618 -34.00 -11.45 -21.63
CA TRP A 618 -33.64 -10.04 -21.78
C TRP A 618 -34.22 -9.48 -23.10
N ALA A 619 -34.85 -8.34 -23.00
CA ALA A 619 -35.42 -7.60 -24.14
C ALA A 619 -35.32 -6.10 -23.88
N GLY A 620 -34.09 -5.60 -23.70
CA GLY A 620 -33.77 -4.22 -23.36
C GLY A 620 -33.91 -3.90 -21.87
N TYR A 621 -33.46 -2.72 -21.51
CA TYR A 621 -33.61 -2.14 -20.18
C TYR A 621 -34.53 -0.94 -20.21
N ARG A 622 -35.15 -0.62 -19.07
CA ARG A 622 -35.86 0.62 -18.84
C ARG A 622 -35.37 1.34 -17.61
N LEU A 623 -35.38 2.67 -17.66
CA LEU A 623 -35.10 3.55 -16.54
C LEU A 623 -36.38 3.95 -15.84
N GLY A 624 -36.33 3.98 -14.51
CA GLY A 624 -37.54 4.24 -13.71
C GLY A 624 -38.33 2.95 -13.52
N GLY A 625 -39.12 2.89 -12.50
CA GLY A 625 -39.93 1.77 -12.05
C GLY A 625 -40.35 2.06 -10.62
N GLU A 626 -41.03 1.14 -9.96
CA GLU A 626 -41.45 1.33 -8.56
C GLU A 626 -40.26 1.58 -7.61
N GLU A 627 -39.06 1.11 -7.95
CA GLU A 627 -37.83 1.30 -7.17
C GLU A 627 -36.90 2.41 -7.74
N GLY A 628 -37.31 3.12 -8.80
CA GLY A 628 -36.54 4.27 -9.35
C GLY A 628 -35.23 3.96 -10.00
N GLY A 629 -34.96 2.70 -10.36
CA GLY A 629 -33.66 2.20 -10.87
C GLY A 629 -33.71 1.73 -12.33
N LEU A 630 -32.78 0.83 -12.65
CA LEU A 630 -32.67 0.13 -13.92
C LEU A 630 -33.31 -1.23 -13.81
N SER A 631 -34.24 -1.56 -14.73
CA SER A 631 -34.91 -2.85 -14.79
C SER A 631 -34.93 -3.42 -16.20
N GLU A 632 -34.96 -4.73 -16.33
CA GLU A 632 -35.06 -5.44 -17.60
C GLU A 632 -36.53 -5.49 -18.05
N ASN A 633 -36.73 -5.41 -19.38
CA ASN A 633 -38.05 -5.49 -19.97
C ASN A 633 -38.46 -6.94 -20.24
N TYR A 634 -39.74 -7.24 -20.10
CA TYR A 634 -40.40 -8.49 -20.50
C TYR A 634 -39.82 -9.78 -19.87
N VAL A 635 -38.98 -9.73 -18.85
CA VAL A 635 -38.41 -10.93 -18.23
C VAL A 635 -39.50 -11.89 -17.74
N GLY A 636 -39.39 -13.15 -18.14
CA GLY A 636 -40.36 -14.22 -17.81
C GLY A 636 -41.67 -14.21 -18.66
N TYR A 637 -41.85 -13.26 -19.58
CA TYR A 637 -42.97 -13.27 -20.51
C TYR A 637 -42.71 -14.26 -21.64
N PRO A 638 -43.77 -14.87 -22.22
CA PRO A 638 -43.65 -15.73 -23.40
C PRO A 638 -43.03 -14.97 -24.58
N VAL A 639 -42.20 -15.63 -25.38
CA VAL A 639 -41.48 -15.05 -26.55
C VAL A 639 -42.46 -14.40 -27.56
N ALA A 640 -43.68 -14.92 -27.70
CA ALA A 640 -44.71 -14.32 -28.56
C ALA A 640 -45.04 -12.87 -28.23
N THR A 641 -44.78 -12.42 -27.00
CA THR A 641 -44.96 -11.02 -26.60
C THR A 641 -44.04 -10.07 -27.39
N LEU A 642 -42.98 -10.57 -28.01
CA LEU A 642 -42.00 -9.79 -28.77
C LEU A 642 -42.34 -9.72 -30.27
N ASP A 643 -43.33 -10.45 -30.78
CA ASP A 643 -43.56 -10.63 -32.24
C ASP A 643 -43.92 -9.30 -32.92
N ASP A 644 -44.68 -8.43 -32.25
CA ASP A 644 -45.12 -7.13 -32.78
C ASP A 644 -44.35 -5.93 -32.22
N VAL A 645 -43.22 -6.18 -31.51
CA VAL A 645 -42.44 -5.11 -30.91
C VAL A 645 -41.40 -4.59 -31.92
N ALA A 646 -41.39 -3.28 -32.14
CA ALA A 646 -40.44 -2.62 -32.99
C ALA A 646 -39.06 -2.50 -32.30
N PRO A 647 -37.94 -2.43 -33.08
CA PRO A 647 -36.63 -2.09 -32.54
C PRO A 647 -36.69 -0.82 -31.71
N ALA A 648 -36.09 -0.83 -30.52
CA ALA A 648 -36.17 0.29 -29.58
C ALA A 648 -34.82 0.66 -28.95
N VAL A 649 -34.68 1.93 -28.58
CA VAL A 649 -33.61 2.44 -27.76
C VAL A 649 -33.68 1.82 -26.38
N THR A 650 -32.52 1.42 -25.85
CA THR A 650 -32.37 0.92 -24.49
C THR A 650 -31.28 1.71 -23.75
N PRO A 651 -31.35 1.95 -22.45
CA PRO A 651 -30.31 2.66 -21.70
C PRO A 651 -28.91 2.08 -21.83
N MET A 652 -28.81 0.75 -22.01
CA MET A 652 -27.56 0.05 -22.24
C MET A 652 -27.77 -1.23 -23.05
N ALA A 653 -26.71 -1.71 -23.70
CA ALA A 653 -26.72 -2.93 -24.49
C ALA A 653 -26.58 -4.18 -23.63
N ASN A 654 -26.91 -5.34 -24.19
CA ASN A 654 -26.46 -6.63 -23.67
C ASN A 654 -25.22 -7.06 -24.46
N LEU A 655 -24.10 -7.22 -23.78
CA LEU A 655 -22.82 -7.55 -24.38
C LEU A 655 -22.57 -9.06 -24.52
N GLU A 656 -23.48 -9.92 -24.05
CA GLU A 656 -23.38 -11.38 -24.30
C GLU A 656 -23.59 -11.70 -25.79
N CYS A 657 -24.47 -10.93 -26.46
CA CYS A 657 -24.58 -10.90 -27.90
C CYS A 657 -24.90 -9.49 -28.37
N CYS A 658 -24.06 -8.94 -29.23
CA CYS A 658 -24.31 -7.62 -29.83
C CYS A 658 -23.41 -7.39 -31.06
N VAL A 659 -23.82 -6.47 -31.92
CA VAL A 659 -22.97 -5.91 -32.98
C VAL A 659 -22.59 -4.49 -32.63
N LEU A 660 -21.30 -4.15 -32.86
CA LEU A 660 -20.74 -2.81 -32.59
C LEU A 660 -19.53 -2.52 -33.45
N ALA A 661 -19.17 -1.25 -33.54
CA ALA A 661 -17.89 -0.85 -34.13
C ALA A 661 -16.71 -1.29 -33.23
N LYS A 662 -15.63 -1.79 -33.84
CA LYS A 662 -14.42 -2.21 -33.11
C LYS A 662 -13.86 -1.11 -32.21
N THR A 663 -13.94 0.15 -32.64
CA THR A 663 -13.45 1.32 -31.86
C THR A 663 -14.15 1.49 -30.51
N ALA A 664 -15.40 1.01 -30.38
CA ALA A 664 -16.14 1.05 -29.13
C ALA A 664 -15.59 0.10 -28.06
N ILE A 665 -14.74 -0.88 -28.44
CA ILE A 665 -14.20 -1.87 -27.51
C ILE A 665 -13.03 -1.33 -26.69
N VAL A 666 -12.30 -0.33 -27.19
CA VAL A 666 -11.11 0.23 -26.54
C VAL A 666 -11.34 0.60 -25.05
N PRO A 667 -12.44 1.25 -24.67
CA PRO A 667 -12.71 1.55 -23.26
C PRO A 667 -12.92 0.31 -22.38
N LEU A 668 -13.24 -0.83 -22.95
CA LEU A 668 -13.49 -2.09 -22.24
C LEU A 668 -12.22 -2.84 -21.92
N THR A 669 -11.14 -2.64 -22.69
CA THR A 669 -9.85 -3.34 -22.51
C THR A 669 -9.01 -2.82 -21.35
N GLN A 670 -9.40 -1.74 -20.71
CA GLN A 670 -8.61 -1.07 -19.64
C GLN A 670 -8.73 -1.73 -18.25
N GLY A 671 -9.22 -2.95 -18.16
CA GLY A 671 -9.56 -3.58 -16.89
C GLY A 671 -10.81 -2.96 -16.25
N GLY A 672 -11.20 -3.40 -15.08
CA GLY A 672 -12.41 -2.92 -14.45
C GLY A 672 -12.62 -3.39 -13.03
N GLN A 673 -13.85 -3.29 -12.57
CA GLN A 673 -14.29 -3.79 -11.29
C GLN A 673 -14.36 -5.33 -11.32
N GLY A 674 -13.96 -5.96 -10.22
CA GLY A 674 -14.21 -7.38 -10.00
C GLY A 674 -15.69 -7.67 -9.76
N TYR A 675 -16.20 -8.70 -10.40
CA TYR A 675 -17.53 -9.28 -10.17
C TYR A 675 -17.42 -10.79 -10.10
N LEU A 676 -18.35 -11.42 -9.42
CA LEU A 676 -18.41 -12.88 -9.28
C LEU A 676 -19.10 -13.54 -10.47
N GLY A 677 -20.15 -12.90 -11.00
CA GLY A 677 -20.96 -13.40 -12.12
C GLY A 677 -20.93 -12.51 -13.36
N ASN A 678 -21.26 -13.11 -14.49
CA ASN A 678 -21.23 -12.45 -15.80
C ASN A 678 -22.25 -11.32 -15.93
N ARG A 679 -23.46 -11.46 -15.35
CA ARG A 679 -24.53 -10.46 -15.49
C ARG A 679 -24.08 -9.06 -15.01
N ALA A 680 -23.61 -8.94 -13.77
CA ALA A 680 -23.17 -7.66 -13.24
C ALA A 680 -21.97 -7.09 -14.00
N LYS A 681 -21.02 -7.95 -14.42
CA LYS A 681 -19.88 -7.55 -15.24
C LYS A 681 -20.34 -6.99 -16.60
N GLY A 682 -21.27 -7.68 -17.28
CA GLY A 682 -21.84 -7.22 -18.54
C GLY A 682 -22.54 -5.87 -18.43
N MET A 683 -23.31 -5.68 -17.36
CA MET A 683 -23.96 -4.39 -17.06
C MET A 683 -22.95 -3.27 -16.79
N ASP A 684 -21.90 -3.54 -16.01
CA ASP A 684 -20.81 -2.58 -15.77
C ASP A 684 -20.14 -2.11 -17.07
N LEU A 685 -19.79 -3.07 -17.93
CA LEU A 685 -19.18 -2.78 -19.22
C LEU A 685 -20.11 -1.99 -20.14
N ALA A 686 -21.40 -2.35 -20.20
CA ALA A 686 -22.41 -1.65 -21.00
C ALA A 686 -22.60 -0.21 -20.52
N LEU A 687 -22.64 0.04 -19.21
CA LEU A 687 -22.72 1.41 -18.67
C LEU A 687 -21.44 2.21 -18.93
N ARG A 688 -20.26 1.58 -18.93
CA ARG A 688 -19.01 2.23 -19.33
C ARG A 688 -19.09 2.70 -20.79
N LEU A 689 -19.64 1.89 -21.68
CA LEU A 689 -19.86 2.29 -23.09
C LEU A 689 -20.86 3.43 -23.20
N SER A 690 -21.98 3.39 -22.49
CA SER A 690 -22.96 4.48 -22.47
C SER A 690 -22.33 5.81 -22.04
N LYS A 691 -21.39 5.81 -21.09
CA LYS A 691 -20.63 7.02 -20.69
C LYS A 691 -19.75 7.61 -21.79
N THR A 692 -19.35 6.82 -22.77
CA THR A 692 -18.59 7.32 -23.94
C THR A 692 -19.47 7.89 -25.05
N GLY A 693 -20.77 7.99 -24.81
CA GLY A 693 -21.76 8.47 -25.79
C GLY A 693 -22.28 7.40 -26.73
N THR A 694 -21.96 6.12 -26.50
CA THR A 694 -22.44 5.00 -27.29
C THR A 694 -23.92 4.74 -26.97
N ARG A 695 -24.78 4.75 -28.02
CA ARG A 695 -26.21 4.48 -27.90
C ARG A 695 -26.50 2.99 -28.06
N ALA A 696 -27.45 2.46 -27.32
CA ALA A 696 -27.84 1.07 -27.40
C ALA A 696 -29.26 0.90 -27.94
N TYR A 697 -29.42 -0.08 -28.84
CA TYR A 697 -30.70 -0.53 -29.37
C TYR A 697 -30.85 -2.04 -29.12
N TRP A 698 -32.06 -2.49 -28.97
CA TRP A 698 -32.35 -3.91 -29.01
C TRP A 698 -33.26 -4.25 -30.18
N LEU A 699 -33.03 -5.43 -30.75
CA LEU A 699 -33.70 -5.90 -31.98
C LEU A 699 -34.54 -7.12 -31.66
N PRO A 700 -35.88 -6.99 -31.46
CA PRO A 700 -36.75 -8.09 -31.04
C PRO A 700 -36.83 -9.25 -32.04
N ALA A 701 -36.66 -8.93 -33.33
CA ALA A 701 -36.75 -9.92 -34.39
C ALA A 701 -35.61 -10.97 -34.39
N VAL A 702 -34.42 -10.59 -33.83
CA VAL A 702 -33.31 -11.51 -33.64
C VAL A 702 -33.32 -12.06 -32.22
N ARG A 703 -33.27 -13.37 -32.07
CA ARG A 703 -33.44 -14.06 -30.79
C ARG A 703 -32.31 -15.06 -30.58
N MET A 704 -31.82 -15.11 -29.37
CA MET A 704 -30.78 -16.02 -28.90
C MET A 704 -31.29 -16.81 -27.70
N LEU A 705 -31.08 -18.12 -27.69
CA LEU A 705 -31.37 -18.99 -26.56
C LEU A 705 -30.13 -19.01 -25.64
N GLY A 706 -30.33 -18.80 -24.37
CA GLY A 706 -29.30 -18.94 -23.36
C GLY A 706 -29.42 -20.31 -22.69
N ALA A 707 -28.38 -21.10 -22.70
CA ALA A 707 -28.32 -22.28 -21.85
C ALA A 707 -28.27 -21.80 -20.39
N GLU A 708 -29.31 -22.09 -19.60
CA GLU A 708 -29.23 -21.96 -18.15
C GLU A 708 -28.30 -23.05 -17.64
N GLY A 709 -27.11 -22.68 -17.26
CA GLY A 709 -26.28 -23.56 -16.45
C GLY A 709 -27.04 -23.96 -15.19
N GLN A 710 -26.89 -25.19 -14.73
CA GLN A 710 -27.45 -25.68 -13.45
C GLN A 710 -27.05 -24.86 -12.21
N ALA A 711 -26.24 -23.80 -12.40
CA ALA A 711 -25.66 -22.94 -11.38
C ALA A 711 -26.68 -22.15 -10.55
N ASP A 712 -27.93 -21.97 -11.00
CA ASP A 712 -28.91 -21.11 -10.32
C ASP A 712 -29.59 -21.73 -9.09
N ARG A 713 -29.12 -22.88 -8.62
CA ARG A 713 -29.78 -23.61 -7.52
C ARG A 713 -28.94 -23.74 -6.24
N ASP A 714 -27.70 -23.30 -6.27
CA ASP A 714 -26.85 -23.38 -5.08
C ASP A 714 -26.97 -22.12 -4.21
N ALA A 715 -26.90 -22.30 -2.90
CA ALA A 715 -26.88 -21.21 -1.95
C ALA A 715 -25.73 -20.20 -2.18
N TRP A 716 -24.65 -20.65 -2.82
CA TRP A 716 -23.55 -19.84 -3.33
C TRP A 716 -24.04 -18.74 -4.29
N ASP A 717 -24.89 -19.07 -5.27
CA ASP A 717 -25.34 -18.13 -6.31
C ASP A 717 -26.21 -17.01 -5.74
N VAL A 718 -26.98 -17.29 -4.69
CA VAL A 718 -27.78 -16.28 -4.00
C VAL A 718 -26.86 -15.21 -3.38
N HIS A 719 -25.82 -15.64 -2.66
CA HIS A 719 -24.87 -14.72 -2.04
C HIS A 719 -23.97 -14.04 -3.07
N ALA A 720 -23.52 -14.74 -4.11
CA ALA A 720 -22.75 -14.15 -5.19
C ALA A 720 -23.52 -13.02 -5.91
N ARG A 721 -24.80 -13.26 -6.21
CA ARG A 721 -25.69 -12.23 -6.79
C ARG A 721 -25.93 -11.04 -5.86
N ALA A 722 -26.07 -11.28 -4.55
CA ALA A 722 -26.19 -10.21 -3.57
C ALA A 722 -24.92 -9.36 -3.48
N ILE A 723 -23.74 -9.99 -3.50
CA ILE A 723 -22.46 -9.30 -3.52
C ILE A 723 -22.33 -8.46 -4.79
N ASP A 724 -22.55 -9.06 -5.96
CA ASP A 724 -22.44 -8.38 -7.24
C ASP A 724 -23.41 -7.20 -7.36
N ARG A 725 -24.65 -7.38 -6.89
CA ARG A 725 -25.66 -6.32 -6.86
C ARG A 725 -25.18 -5.14 -6.00
N ALA A 726 -24.71 -5.39 -4.79
CA ALA A 726 -24.25 -4.34 -3.89
C ALA A 726 -23.01 -3.60 -4.44
N VAL A 727 -22.06 -4.33 -5.04
CA VAL A 727 -20.88 -3.74 -5.69
C VAL A 727 -21.30 -2.89 -6.89
N PHE A 728 -22.22 -3.38 -7.72
CA PHE A 728 -22.75 -2.66 -8.88
C PHE A 728 -23.51 -1.38 -8.45
N GLU A 729 -24.40 -1.47 -7.48
CA GLU A 729 -25.16 -0.34 -6.94
C GLU A 729 -24.23 0.73 -6.36
N THR A 730 -23.24 0.35 -5.57
CA THR A 730 -22.26 1.29 -5.01
C THR A 730 -21.56 2.08 -6.10
N ARG A 731 -21.28 1.47 -7.24
CA ARG A 731 -20.56 2.10 -8.35
C ARG A 731 -21.45 2.96 -9.26
N TRP A 732 -22.68 2.52 -9.49
CA TRP A 732 -23.50 3.04 -10.60
C TRP A 732 -24.76 3.78 -10.18
N ASN A 733 -25.21 3.72 -8.91
CA ASN A 733 -26.45 4.34 -8.46
C ASN A 733 -26.58 5.82 -8.83
N GLU A 734 -25.52 6.60 -8.64
CA GLU A 734 -25.54 8.04 -8.97
C GLU A 734 -25.67 8.27 -10.48
N THR A 735 -24.98 7.46 -11.29
CA THR A 735 -25.07 7.51 -12.76
C THR A 735 -26.46 7.15 -13.23
N ILE A 736 -27.03 6.05 -12.73
CA ILE A 736 -28.39 5.60 -13.07
C ILE A 736 -29.42 6.63 -12.65
N ALA A 737 -29.31 7.19 -11.44
CA ALA A 737 -30.20 8.25 -10.97
C ALA A 737 -30.13 9.50 -11.87
N THR A 738 -28.96 9.82 -12.42
CA THR A 738 -28.80 10.92 -13.38
C THR A 738 -29.47 10.61 -14.71
N MET A 739 -29.34 9.37 -15.20
CA MET A 739 -30.02 8.92 -16.44
C MET A 739 -31.54 8.94 -16.26
N VAL A 740 -32.05 8.51 -15.10
CA VAL A 740 -33.49 8.57 -14.79
C VAL A 740 -34.01 10.01 -14.82
N ARG A 741 -33.30 10.95 -14.20
CA ARG A 741 -33.65 12.37 -14.22
C ARG A 741 -33.68 12.96 -15.64
N ALA A 742 -32.72 12.57 -16.48
CA ALA A 742 -32.61 13.03 -17.87
C ALA A 742 -33.75 12.52 -18.76
N VAL A 743 -34.36 11.36 -18.45
CA VAL A 743 -35.53 10.82 -19.17
C VAL A 743 -36.81 11.45 -18.67
N ALA A 744 -36.86 11.88 -17.40
CA ALA A 744 -38.06 12.52 -16.80
C ALA A 744 -38.18 14.03 -17.14
N ALA A 745 -37.08 14.66 -17.56
CA ALA A 745 -37.00 16.06 -18.00
C ALA A 745 -37.30 16.20 -19.51
#